data_05e8908eff235f80a8b1c0ffbc804ffa
#
_entry.id   05e8908eff235f80a8b1c0ffbc804ffa
#
_cell.length_a   1.000
_cell.length_b   1.000
_cell.length_c   1.000
_cell.angle_alpha   90.00
_cell.angle_beta   90.00
_cell.angle_gamma   90.00
#
_symmetry.space_group_name_H-M   'P 1'
#
loop_
_entity.id
_entity.type
_entity.pdbx_description
1 polymer ?
#
loop_
_entity_poly.entity_id
_entity_poly.type
_entity_poly.pdbx_seq_one_letter_code
_entity_poly.pdbx_strand_id
1 'polypeptide(L)'
;MKVPLIASINKRTINLETKKLMVKMYRNGEAEAVESPYTPYFYTEDDNGETKKLIASDETIQLKKHLYIPGKDHVPPHALFDGGREALLERLCIEHPKFFADYPNDKDVKCLVFDIETHSPDGTFPFGEKYPIVAIGIVTSTGERKVFLWDGEDDKQLLWDFANYVQDYDPDIIAGWNLVGYDIPQILHRVRYNHINETHYKKHLNRDGSDWGYEPPKDNRELKMNAGGRIVLDLLRWARLDYSLSGIPRGLKHVSRAFGLEPIELDFADKNLLDYPLPEIEDYVLSDVDCTMFMYNHYFPQIQYVAEVLCVPLATYVNAPSSYITKILQGRSLFEQGIVALDRNKERHPDIFRFDKGNYQAAHIELYQQGYQSKNIKVDFSSYYPSIAMALNLGPDTTKIVGYDDYTENIEFKDGILYVPDNKVGKRLMLDIDVNKKSCLYTMCKEFKEMRKPYKLGNTKEDKSKSNALKIMVNTFYGANANPYVSYGDMGVGITITAIARWLLLSAVDIIRARHGPDSVVYVHTDGINTNVDVDVDWLTKRLQVLMKHHIPFAESENITMDKDMFKEGVWIQVGNYILRNLDGSVTKHGSTFKSKSRSRFYNKVLDKLSDARLNNTVSMSFIDKLYDLDEYVLEDFIMRRSTNRGYDDYKSETDLTVQLMNLGKQIGMEPAEGTTYFYAKTKEGYRLKEQIKSIDEIDITYYWDTISNLLIKFGLKEYVKKKPPITMLDKKQQSLAEWI
;
A
#
# COMPACT_ATOMS: atom_id res chain seq x y z
N MET A 1 18.69 -17.21 -9.66
CA MET A 1 17.37 -16.63 -10.03
C MET A 1 16.98 -17.13 -11.42
N LYS A 2 15.73 -17.52 -11.63
CA LYS A 2 15.26 -18.16 -12.90
C LYS A 2 14.91 -17.17 -14.02
N VAL A 3 15.17 -15.89 -13.82
CA VAL A 3 14.94 -14.81 -14.79
C VAL A 3 16.07 -13.80 -14.72
N PRO A 4 16.31 -12.96 -15.77
CA PRO A 4 17.33 -11.93 -15.72
C PRO A 4 16.99 -10.84 -14.69
N LEU A 5 18.00 -10.14 -14.19
CA LEU A 5 17.83 -9.04 -13.25
C LEU A 5 17.09 -7.86 -13.90
N ILE A 6 17.56 -7.43 -15.05
CA ILE A 6 17.03 -6.29 -15.79
C ILE A 6 16.86 -6.68 -17.25
N ALA A 7 15.78 -6.26 -17.86
CA ALA A 7 15.65 -6.20 -19.31
C ALA A 7 15.05 -4.87 -19.72
N SER A 8 15.60 -4.31 -20.77
CA SER A 8 15.13 -3.04 -21.35
C SER A 8 15.04 -3.18 -22.87
N ILE A 9 14.07 -2.50 -23.45
CA ILE A 9 13.88 -2.40 -24.87
C ILE A 9 14.17 -0.96 -25.27
N ASN A 10 15.21 -0.75 -26.07
CA ASN A 10 15.41 0.53 -26.71
C ASN A 10 14.64 0.52 -28.03
N LYS A 11 13.72 1.46 -28.20
CA LYS A 11 12.93 1.64 -29.44
C LYS A 11 13.79 1.76 -30.72
N ARG A 12 15.09 2.06 -30.57
CA ARG A 12 16.07 2.16 -31.66
C ARG A 12 16.82 0.87 -31.97
N THR A 13 16.70 -0.16 -31.12
CA THR A 13 17.38 -1.43 -31.27
C THR A 13 16.41 -2.51 -31.75
N ILE A 14 16.05 -2.42 -33.03
CA ILE A 14 15.34 -3.47 -33.74
C ILE A 14 16.29 -4.01 -34.77
N ASN A 15 16.34 -5.33 -34.90
CA ASN A 15 17.00 -5.95 -36.03
C ASN A 15 16.23 -5.59 -37.31
N LEU A 16 16.86 -4.83 -38.20
CA LEU A 16 16.19 -4.27 -39.39
C LEU A 16 15.83 -5.33 -40.43
N GLU A 17 16.54 -6.47 -40.44
CA GLU A 17 16.28 -7.58 -41.35
C GLU A 17 15.10 -8.43 -40.87
N THR A 18 15.11 -8.80 -39.58
CA THR A 18 14.08 -9.67 -38.99
C THR A 18 12.88 -8.89 -38.45
N LYS A 19 12.99 -7.57 -38.28
CA LYS A 19 12.02 -6.66 -37.59
C LYS A 19 11.74 -7.04 -36.13
N LYS A 20 12.55 -7.92 -35.55
CA LYS A 20 12.40 -8.35 -34.16
C LYS A 20 13.04 -7.38 -33.17
N LEU A 21 12.46 -7.31 -31.96
CA LEU A 21 13.01 -6.49 -30.89
C LEU A 21 14.32 -7.04 -30.37
N MET A 22 15.31 -6.16 -30.22
CA MET A 22 16.52 -6.46 -29.46
C MET A 22 16.26 -6.08 -27.99
N VAL A 23 16.47 -7.02 -27.10
CA VAL A 23 16.34 -6.83 -25.65
C VAL A 23 17.73 -6.77 -25.05
N LYS A 24 18.07 -5.63 -24.41
CA LYS A 24 19.28 -5.50 -23.60
C LYS A 24 18.97 -6.07 -22.22
N MET A 25 19.70 -7.10 -21.81
CA MET A 25 19.54 -7.76 -20.51
C MET A 25 20.80 -7.61 -19.67
N TYR A 26 20.60 -7.52 -18.33
CA TYR A 26 21.67 -7.61 -17.35
C TYR A 26 21.46 -8.89 -16.54
N ARG A 27 22.40 -9.79 -16.59
CA ARG A 27 22.46 -11.02 -15.83
C ARG A 27 23.91 -11.42 -15.57
N ASN A 28 24.16 -12.12 -14.49
CA ASN A 28 25.49 -12.59 -14.13
C ASN A 28 26.56 -11.49 -14.06
N GLY A 29 26.15 -10.22 -13.78
CA GLY A 29 27.02 -9.05 -13.72
C GLY A 29 27.38 -8.46 -15.09
N GLU A 30 26.82 -8.93 -16.18
CA GLU A 30 27.13 -8.51 -17.56
C GLU A 30 25.87 -8.07 -18.32
N ALA A 31 26.08 -7.16 -19.29
CA ALA A 31 25.06 -6.75 -20.22
C ALA A 31 25.19 -7.52 -21.53
N GLU A 32 24.08 -8.07 -22.00
CA GLU A 32 23.99 -8.72 -23.31
C GLU A 32 22.80 -8.20 -24.12
N ALA A 33 22.89 -8.22 -25.43
CA ALA A 33 21.79 -7.86 -26.32
C ALA A 33 21.32 -9.11 -27.07
N VAL A 34 20.04 -9.46 -26.91
CA VAL A 34 19.45 -10.67 -27.45
C VAL A 34 18.29 -10.32 -28.37
N GLU A 35 18.20 -10.98 -29.52
CA GLU A 35 17.04 -10.87 -30.38
C GLU A 35 15.87 -11.65 -29.80
N SER A 36 14.76 -10.96 -29.54
CA SER A 36 13.54 -11.58 -29.03
C SER A 36 12.74 -12.23 -30.15
N PRO A 37 11.87 -13.21 -29.84
CA PRO A 37 10.95 -13.77 -30.83
C PRO A 37 9.82 -12.78 -31.22
N TYR A 38 9.67 -11.68 -30.48
CA TYR A 38 8.57 -10.73 -30.65
C TYR A 38 8.86 -9.67 -31.72
N THR A 39 7.92 -9.51 -32.65
CA THR A 39 7.92 -8.42 -33.63
C THR A 39 6.79 -7.45 -33.31
N PRO A 40 7.07 -6.15 -33.14
CA PRO A 40 6.04 -5.16 -32.84
C PRO A 40 4.99 -5.08 -33.93
N TYR A 41 3.73 -4.95 -33.53
CA TYR A 41 2.61 -4.81 -34.43
C TYR A 41 1.49 -3.94 -33.85
N PHE A 42 0.64 -3.46 -34.75
CA PHE A 42 -0.66 -2.88 -34.44
C PHE A 42 -1.72 -3.49 -35.35
N TYR A 43 -2.98 -3.25 -35.04
CA TYR A 43 -4.10 -3.66 -35.86
C TYR A 43 -4.78 -2.47 -36.51
N THR A 44 -5.40 -2.70 -37.66
CA THR A 44 -6.47 -1.84 -38.25
C THR A 44 -7.69 -2.71 -38.50
N GLU A 45 -8.87 -2.11 -38.46
CA GLU A 45 -10.07 -2.79 -38.93
C GLU A 45 -9.97 -3.03 -40.44
N ASP A 46 -10.28 -4.25 -40.88
CA ASP A 46 -10.23 -4.62 -42.31
C ASP A 46 -11.14 -5.85 -42.52
N ASP A 47 -12.13 -5.75 -43.36
CA ASP A 47 -13.10 -6.82 -43.66
C ASP A 47 -12.46 -8.13 -44.16
N ASN A 48 -11.23 -8.09 -44.61
CA ASN A 48 -10.44 -9.26 -45.02
C ASN A 48 -9.42 -9.68 -43.94
N GLY A 49 -9.51 -9.11 -42.73
CA GLY A 49 -8.61 -9.41 -41.61
C GLY A 49 -8.91 -10.70 -40.92
N GLU A 50 -8.12 -11.00 -39.89
CA GLU A 50 -8.40 -12.12 -38.99
C GLU A 50 -9.56 -11.77 -38.06
N THR A 51 -10.48 -12.72 -37.87
CA THR A 51 -11.55 -12.57 -36.87
C THR A 51 -10.96 -12.72 -35.46
N LYS A 52 -11.11 -11.69 -34.62
CA LYS A 52 -10.73 -11.71 -33.21
C LYS A 52 -11.95 -11.48 -32.34
N LYS A 53 -12.05 -12.17 -31.21
CA LYS A 53 -13.06 -11.95 -30.18
C LYS A 53 -12.65 -10.77 -29.31
N LEU A 54 -13.59 -9.88 -29.00
CA LEU A 54 -13.37 -8.80 -28.03
C LEU A 54 -13.54 -9.31 -26.60
N ILE A 55 -12.74 -8.77 -25.70
CA ILE A 55 -12.81 -9.07 -24.26
C ILE A 55 -14.16 -8.66 -23.67
N ALA A 56 -14.73 -9.47 -22.78
CA ALA A 56 -16.00 -9.22 -22.10
C ALA A 56 -17.18 -8.97 -23.05
N SER A 57 -17.15 -9.56 -24.25
CA SER A 57 -18.16 -9.39 -25.30
C SER A 57 -18.31 -10.67 -26.12
N ASP A 58 -19.44 -10.82 -26.81
CA ASP A 58 -19.62 -11.82 -27.88
C ASP A 58 -19.23 -11.26 -29.24
N GLU A 59 -18.95 -9.99 -29.30
CA GLU A 59 -18.60 -9.35 -30.55
C GLU A 59 -17.25 -9.84 -31.05
N THR A 60 -17.19 -9.94 -32.36
CA THR A 60 -15.93 -10.21 -33.09
C THR A 60 -15.63 -9.04 -34.01
N ILE A 61 -14.37 -8.81 -34.22
CA ILE A 61 -13.87 -7.76 -35.09
C ILE A 61 -12.91 -8.34 -36.10
N GLN A 62 -12.95 -7.88 -37.34
CA GLN A 62 -12.01 -8.24 -38.37
C GLN A 62 -10.81 -7.30 -38.31
N LEU A 63 -9.63 -7.86 -38.01
CA LEU A 63 -8.41 -7.11 -37.76
C LEU A 63 -7.29 -7.53 -38.71
N LYS A 64 -6.69 -6.57 -39.38
CA LYS A 64 -5.46 -6.76 -40.14
C LYS A 64 -4.26 -6.39 -39.28
N LYS A 65 -3.33 -7.33 -39.13
CA LYS A 65 -2.10 -7.16 -38.38
C LYS A 65 -1.04 -6.48 -39.23
N HIS A 66 -0.46 -5.36 -38.71
CA HIS A 66 0.59 -4.62 -39.36
C HIS A 66 1.85 -4.63 -38.52
N LEU A 67 2.94 -5.19 -39.05
CA LEU A 67 4.24 -5.14 -38.39
C LEU A 67 4.85 -3.76 -38.58
N TYR A 68 5.46 -3.23 -37.54
CA TYR A 68 6.08 -1.90 -37.61
C TYR A 68 7.39 -1.83 -36.80
N ILE A 69 8.21 -0.84 -37.12
CA ILE A 69 9.44 -0.50 -36.41
C ILE A 69 9.15 0.74 -35.52
N PRO A 70 9.06 0.60 -34.18
CA PRO A 70 8.83 1.72 -33.28
C PRO A 70 9.83 2.87 -33.49
N GLY A 71 9.31 4.08 -33.66
CA GLY A 71 10.12 5.28 -33.88
C GLY A 71 10.66 5.49 -35.30
N LYS A 72 10.38 4.56 -36.23
CA LYS A 72 10.71 4.69 -37.64
C LYS A 72 9.48 4.67 -38.54
N ASP A 73 8.61 3.66 -38.38
CA ASP A 73 7.43 3.50 -39.21
C ASP A 73 6.29 4.42 -38.72
N HIS A 74 5.54 4.96 -39.68
CA HIS A 74 4.35 5.71 -39.36
C HIS A 74 3.25 4.78 -38.85
N VAL A 75 2.72 5.08 -37.67
CA VAL A 75 1.58 4.40 -37.07
C VAL A 75 0.35 5.33 -37.22
N PRO A 76 -0.69 4.91 -37.94
CA PRO A 76 -1.86 5.74 -38.15
C PRO A 76 -2.57 6.10 -36.83
N PRO A 77 -3.26 7.25 -36.76
CA PRO A 77 -3.99 7.64 -35.54
C PRO A 77 -5.05 6.65 -35.09
N HIS A 78 -5.64 5.89 -36.01
CA HIS A 78 -6.66 4.87 -35.77
C HIS A 78 -6.09 3.47 -35.55
N ALA A 79 -4.77 3.35 -35.35
CA ALA A 79 -4.14 2.07 -35.03
C ALA A 79 -4.62 1.55 -33.67
N LEU A 80 -4.98 0.27 -33.64
CA LEU A 80 -5.47 -0.44 -32.46
C LEU A 80 -4.35 -1.30 -31.85
N PHE A 81 -4.21 -1.27 -30.54
CA PHE A 81 -3.19 -2.02 -29.81
C PHE A 81 -3.84 -2.90 -28.75
N ASP A 82 -3.62 -4.18 -28.84
CA ASP A 82 -4.06 -5.11 -27.81
C ASP A 82 -3.32 -4.84 -26.48
N GLY A 83 -4.08 -4.56 -25.42
CA GLY A 83 -3.53 -4.19 -24.11
C GLY A 83 -2.98 -2.77 -23.99
N GLY A 84 -3.12 -1.94 -25.03
CA GLY A 84 -2.74 -0.54 -25.06
C GLY A 84 -1.41 -0.24 -25.78
N ARG A 85 -1.22 1.01 -26.11
CA ARG A 85 -0.05 1.52 -26.86
C ARG A 85 1.20 1.49 -25.95
N GLU A 86 2.35 1.10 -26.52
CA GLU A 86 3.70 1.26 -25.95
C GLU A 86 4.22 0.21 -24.96
N ALA A 87 3.52 -0.86 -24.72
CA ALA A 87 3.95 -1.89 -23.75
C ALA A 87 4.78 -3.02 -24.39
N LEU A 88 5.82 -2.69 -25.15
CA LEU A 88 6.59 -3.68 -25.93
C LEU A 88 7.18 -4.83 -25.07
N LEU A 89 7.74 -4.49 -23.91
CA LEU A 89 8.28 -5.48 -22.97
C LEU A 89 7.16 -6.33 -22.36
N GLU A 90 6.04 -5.71 -22.02
CA GLU A 90 4.87 -6.43 -21.49
C GLU A 90 4.27 -7.35 -22.56
N ARG A 91 4.18 -6.90 -23.82
CA ARG A 91 3.73 -7.76 -24.92
C ARG A 91 4.66 -8.94 -25.14
N LEU A 92 5.97 -8.75 -25.08
CA LEU A 92 6.92 -9.83 -25.11
C LEU A 92 6.68 -10.84 -23.97
N CYS A 93 6.45 -10.36 -22.74
CA CYS A 93 6.13 -11.22 -21.60
C CYS A 93 4.78 -11.95 -21.73
N ILE A 94 3.83 -11.36 -22.44
CA ILE A 94 2.49 -11.95 -22.68
C ILE A 94 2.56 -13.01 -23.79
N GLU A 95 3.09 -12.66 -24.95
CA GLU A 95 3.08 -13.51 -26.14
C GLU A 95 4.13 -14.60 -26.11
N HIS A 96 5.23 -14.36 -25.37
CA HIS A 96 6.35 -15.32 -25.25
C HIS A 96 6.70 -15.56 -23.77
N PRO A 97 5.81 -16.21 -23.00
CA PRO A 97 5.88 -16.26 -21.53
C PRO A 97 7.13 -16.97 -20.98
N LYS A 98 7.82 -17.79 -21.80
CA LYS A 98 9.03 -18.50 -21.39
C LYS A 98 10.33 -17.80 -21.82
N PHE A 99 10.26 -16.73 -22.61
CA PHE A 99 11.45 -16.10 -23.18
C PHE A 99 12.50 -15.75 -22.13
N PHE A 100 12.10 -15.12 -21.02
CA PHE A 100 13.05 -14.75 -19.98
C PHE A 100 13.53 -15.92 -19.11
N ALA A 101 12.88 -17.07 -19.14
CA ALA A 101 13.35 -18.26 -18.45
C ALA A 101 14.61 -18.87 -19.10
N ASP A 102 14.86 -18.57 -20.36
CA ASP A 102 16.06 -18.99 -21.08
C ASP A 102 17.30 -18.17 -20.72
N TYR A 103 17.12 -17.09 -19.93
CA TYR A 103 18.17 -16.15 -19.55
C TYR A 103 18.23 -15.98 -18.01
N PRO A 104 18.47 -17.04 -17.24
CA PRO A 104 18.51 -16.94 -15.77
C PRO A 104 19.72 -16.12 -15.30
N ASN A 105 19.61 -15.55 -14.10
CA ASN A 105 20.75 -15.02 -13.37
C ASN A 105 21.26 -16.10 -12.42
N ASP A 106 22.42 -16.70 -12.74
CA ASP A 106 22.98 -17.83 -12.01
C ASP A 106 23.93 -17.40 -10.88
N LYS A 107 24.38 -16.14 -10.89
CA LYS A 107 25.20 -15.56 -9.82
C LYS A 107 24.33 -15.04 -8.68
N ASP A 108 24.91 -14.97 -7.50
CA ASP A 108 24.30 -14.33 -6.35
C ASP A 108 24.07 -12.85 -6.63
N VAL A 109 22.92 -12.36 -6.20
CA VAL A 109 22.53 -10.95 -6.37
C VAL A 109 23.24 -10.10 -5.32
N LYS A 110 24.09 -9.19 -5.76
CA LYS A 110 24.73 -8.22 -4.88
C LYS A 110 23.76 -7.11 -4.54
N CYS A 111 23.51 -6.89 -3.25
CA CYS A 111 22.73 -5.78 -2.75
C CYS A 111 23.59 -4.85 -1.91
N LEU A 112 23.39 -3.55 -2.10
CA LEU A 112 23.87 -2.49 -1.23
C LEU A 112 22.66 -1.75 -0.67
N VAL A 113 22.55 -1.71 0.65
CA VAL A 113 21.60 -0.87 1.37
C VAL A 113 22.32 0.37 1.83
N PHE A 114 21.71 1.55 1.71
CA PHE A 114 22.21 2.77 2.30
C PHE A 114 21.11 3.62 2.91
N ASP A 115 21.52 4.50 3.83
CA ASP A 115 20.70 5.51 4.47
C ASP A 115 21.55 6.78 4.68
N ILE A 116 20.91 7.95 4.71
CA ILE A 116 21.61 9.22 4.89
C ILE A 116 21.12 9.97 6.11
N GLU A 117 22.04 10.64 6.81
CA GLU A 117 21.74 11.56 7.87
C GLU A 117 22.03 12.99 7.45
N THR A 118 21.08 13.88 7.66
CA THR A 118 21.16 15.28 7.24
C THR A 118 21.07 16.23 8.44
N HIS A 119 21.87 17.28 8.44
CA HIS A 119 21.84 18.28 9.48
C HIS A 119 20.84 19.40 9.15
N SER A 120 20.04 19.77 10.14
CA SER A 120 19.09 20.89 10.08
C SER A 120 19.49 21.96 11.12
N PRO A 121 20.28 22.97 10.75
CA PRO A 121 20.73 24.00 11.70
C PRO A 121 19.56 24.87 12.21
N ASP A 122 18.48 24.95 11.48
CA ASP A 122 17.29 25.74 11.81
C ASP A 122 16.14 24.91 12.42
N GLY A 123 16.36 23.61 12.68
CA GLY A 123 15.36 22.69 13.24
C GLY A 123 14.17 22.38 12.30
N THR A 124 14.23 22.82 11.04
CA THR A 124 13.21 22.50 10.04
C THR A 124 13.48 21.12 9.44
N PHE A 125 12.54 20.59 8.64
CA PHE A 125 12.75 19.31 7.97
C PHE A 125 13.92 19.40 6.99
N PRO A 126 14.98 18.58 7.13
CA PRO A 126 16.23 18.75 6.41
C PRO A 126 16.16 18.21 4.97
N PHE A 127 15.42 18.90 4.09
CA PHE A 127 15.28 18.54 2.68
C PHE A 127 15.56 19.74 1.78
N GLY A 128 16.45 19.56 0.81
CA GLY A 128 16.85 20.56 -0.16
C GLY A 128 18.34 20.95 -0.06
N GLU A 129 18.74 21.90 -0.88
CA GLU A 129 20.16 22.22 -1.11
C GLU A 129 20.91 22.75 0.14
N LYS A 130 20.22 23.46 1.04
CA LYS A 130 20.85 24.07 2.23
C LYS A 130 21.18 23.08 3.36
N TYR A 131 20.71 21.84 3.28
CA TYR A 131 20.91 20.86 4.36
C TYR A 131 22.00 19.86 4.01
N PRO A 132 23.18 19.95 4.64
CA PRO A 132 24.30 19.06 4.35
C PRO A 132 24.02 17.63 4.81
N ILE A 133 24.57 16.66 4.07
CA ILE A 133 24.61 15.27 4.47
C ILE A 133 25.79 15.09 5.42
N VAL A 134 25.51 14.63 6.64
CA VAL A 134 26.52 14.43 7.70
C VAL A 134 27.09 13.03 7.69
N ALA A 135 26.26 12.05 7.35
CA ALA A 135 26.67 10.66 7.28
C ALA A 135 25.94 9.93 6.15
N ILE A 136 26.61 8.99 5.52
CA ILE A 136 26.02 7.95 4.67
C ILE A 136 26.45 6.61 5.23
N GLY A 137 25.49 5.85 5.78
CA GLY A 137 25.70 4.48 6.20
C GLY A 137 25.42 3.50 5.09
N ILE A 138 26.20 2.45 5.00
CA ILE A 138 25.96 1.35 4.07
C ILE A 138 26.08 -0.02 4.75
N VAL A 139 25.35 -0.98 4.23
CA VAL A 139 25.56 -2.39 4.48
C VAL A 139 25.37 -3.17 3.18
N THR A 140 26.23 -4.15 2.94
CA THR A 140 26.18 -4.98 1.74
C THR A 140 25.60 -6.36 2.02
N SER A 141 25.14 -7.05 0.98
CA SER A 141 24.69 -8.45 1.09
C SER A 141 25.83 -9.42 1.43
N THR A 142 27.09 -8.99 1.36
CA THR A 142 28.26 -9.75 1.81
C THR A 142 28.61 -9.50 3.28
N GLY A 143 27.87 -8.62 3.96
CA GLY A 143 28.04 -8.30 5.38
C GLY A 143 29.02 -7.15 5.66
N GLU A 144 29.58 -6.50 4.65
CA GLU A 144 30.41 -5.31 4.86
C GLU A 144 29.55 -4.15 5.32
N ARG A 145 30.06 -3.40 6.31
CA ARG A 145 29.45 -2.20 6.90
C ARG A 145 30.44 -1.05 6.80
N LYS A 146 29.97 0.13 6.42
CA LYS A 146 30.78 1.32 6.36
C LYS A 146 29.94 2.56 6.57
N VAL A 147 30.55 3.58 7.17
CA VAL A 147 29.98 4.92 7.28
C VAL A 147 30.94 5.91 6.62
N PHE A 148 30.39 6.77 5.79
CA PHE A 148 31.06 7.95 5.27
C PHE A 148 30.60 9.13 6.12
N LEU A 149 31.53 9.83 6.75
CA LEU A 149 31.25 10.96 7.63
C LEU A 149 31.67 12.27 6.99
N TRP A 150 30.94 13.30 7.29
CA TRP A 150 31.26 14.68 6.93
C TRP A 150 32.50 15.15 7.69
N ASP A 151 33.41 15.89 7.01
CA ASP A 151 34.64 16.39 7.58
C ASP A 151 34.48 17.73 8.35
N GLY A 152 33.25 18.30 8.31
CA GLY A 152 32.93 19.56 9.00
C GLY A 152 32.98 20.81 8.09
N GLU A 153 33.42 20.68 6.85
CA GLU A 153 33.48 21.79 5.88
C GLU A 153 32.36 21.72 4.86
N ASP A 154 32.45 20.76 3.93
CA ASP A 154 31.37 20.47 2.96
C ASP A 154 31.17 18.97 2.78
N ASP A 155 30.04 18.55 2.22
CA ASP A 155 29.74 17.15 1.99
C ASP A 155 30.16 16.65 0.58
N LYS A 156 30.96 17.40 -0.14
CA LYS A 156 31.38 17.07 -1.51
C LYS A 156 32.23 15.81 -1.58
N GLN A 157 33.20 15.68 -0.68
CA GLN A 157 34.08 14.51 -0.62
C GLN A 157 33.27 13.27 -0.20
N LEU A 158 32.40 13.39 0.79
CA LEU A 158 31.52 12.33 1.26
C LEU A 158 30.63 11.78 0.12
N LEU A 159 30.08 12.66 -0.72
CA LEU A 159 29.27 12.26 -1.89
C LEU A 159 30.09 11.46 -2.90
N TRP A 160 31.34 11.87 -3.17
CA TRP A 160 32.22 11.15 -4.09
C TRP A 160 32.74 9.84 -3.50
N ASP A 161 33.04 9.76 -2.23
CA ASP A 161 33.47 8.53 -1.56
C ASP A 161 32.36 7.47 -1.60
N PHE A 162 31.12 7.89 -1.37
CA PHE A 162 29.95 7.02 -1.54
C PHE A 162 29.79 6.55 -3.00
N ALA A 163 29.87 7.46 -3.97
CA ALA A 163 29.71 7.12 -5.37
C ALA A 163 30.82 6.17 -5.88
N ASN A 164 32.06 6.40 -5.47
CA ASN A 164 33.21 5.51 -5.78
C ASN A 164 32.98 4.12 -5.17
N TYR A 165 32.53 4.06 -3.91
CA TYR A 165 32.24 2.77 -3.27
C TYR A 165 31.13 2.00 -4.02
N VAL A 166 30.08 2.67 -4.50
CA VAL A 166 29.03 2.04 -5.32
C VAL A 166 29.61 1.47 -6.61
N GLN A 167 30.58 2.15 -7.24
CA GLN A 167 31.26 1.64 -8.43
C GLN A 167 32.14 0.43 -8.12
N ASP A 168 32.95 0.50 -7.06
CA ASP A 168 33.90 -0.55 -6.68
C ASP A 168 33.17 -1.83 -6.22
N TYR A 169 32.15 -1.71 -5.42
CA TYR A 169 31.33 -2.85 -4.96
C TYR A 169 30.50 -3.44 -6.10
N ASP A 170 30.05 -2.61 -7.03
CA ASP A 170 29.21 -2.94 -8.18
C ASP A 170 27.94 -3.73 -7.80
N PRO A 171 26.97 -3.14 -7.04
CA PRO A 171 25.75 -3.82 -6.64
C PRO A 171 24.78 -4.00 -7.83
N ASP A 172 24.07 -5.12 -7.84
CA ASP A 172 22.92 -5.34 -8.74
C ASP A 172 21.69 -4.55 -8.27
N ILE A 173 21.54 -4.44 -6.94
CA ILE A 173 20.43 -3.77 -6.28
C ILE A 173 20.97 -2.71 -5.32
N ILE A 174 20.43 -1.50 -5.43
CA ILE A 174 20.56 -0.44 -4.45
C ILE A 174 19.23 -0.35 -3.71
N ALA A 175 19.22 -0.59 -2.40
CA ALA A 175 18.02 -0.61 -1.58
C ALA A 175 18.10 0.38 -0.43
N GLY A 176 16.95 0.84 0.05
CA GLY A 176 16.83 1.74 1.18
C GLY A 176 15.38 1.89 1.65
N TRP A 177 15.16 2.69 2.69
CA TRP A 177 13.86 2.97 3.25
C TRP A 177 13.40 4.38 2.91
N ASN A 178 12.37 4.53 2.11
CA ASN A 178 11.96 5.80 1.50
C ASN A 178 13.02 6.40 0.56
N LEU A 179 13.86 5.53 0.04
CA LEU A 179 15.03 5.83 -0.75
C LEU A 179 14.75 6.78 -1.92
N VAL A 180 13.67 6.52 -2.64
CA VAL A 180 13.27 7.32 -3.82
C VAL A 180 12.56 8.61 -3.40
N GLY A 181 11.96 8.63 -2.21
CA GLY A 181 11.23 9.78 -1.67
C GLY A 181 12.10 10.78 -0.92
N TYR A 182 13.28 10.36 -0.43
CA TYR A 182 14.12 11.22 0.39
C TYR A 182 15.62 11.14 0.06
N ASP A 183 16.25 9.98 0.22
CA ASP A 183 17.71 9.86 0.20
C ASP A 183 18.31 10.27 -1.15
N ILE A 184 17.79 9.70 -2.23
CA ILE A 184 18.30 9.99 -3.58
C ILE A 184 18.03 11.45 -3.98
N PRO A 185 16.81 12.01 -3.80
CA PRO A 185 16.58 13.43 -4.03
C PRO A 185 17.50 14.33 -3.23
N GLN A 186 17.74 14.03 -1.95
CA GLN A 186 18.61 14.82 -1.09
C GLN A 186 20.09 14.77 -1.56
N ILE A 187 20.58 13.60 -1.94
CA ILE A 187 21.90 13.47 -2.57
C ILE A 187 21.99 14.37 -3.82
N LEU A 188 20.97 14.35 -4.70
CA LEU A 188 20.97 15.18 -5.90
C LEU A 188 20.87 16.69 -5.60
N HIS A 189 20.17 17.10 -4.53
CA HIS A 189 20.19 18.48 -4.05
C HIS A 189 21.60 18.89 -3.61
N ARG A 190 22.30 18.03 -2.87
CA ARG A 190 23.66 18.33 -2.42
C ARG A 190 24.70 18.29 -3.55
N VAL A 191 24.51 17.40 -4.53
CA VAL A 191 25.32 17.37 -5.76
C VAL A 191 25.25 18.72 -6.48
N ARG A 192 24.06 19.30 -6.62
CA ARG A 192 23.88 20.64 -7.23
C ARG A 192 24.49 21.75 -6.38
N TYR A 193 24.25 21.75 -5.07
CA TYR A 193 24.81 22.73 -4.14
C TYR A 193 26.34 22.78 -4.19
N ASN A 194 26.99 21.63 -4.23
CA ASN A 194 28.45 21.49 -4.29
C ASN A 194 29.02 21.71 -5.71
N HIS A 195 28.22 22.21 -6.64
CA HIS A 195 28.60 22.43 -8.03
C HIS A 195 29.18 21.18 -8.73
N ILE A 196 28.76 19.98 -8.31
CA ILE A 196 29.08 18.73 -8.99
C ILE A 196 28.18 18.63 -10.23
N ASN A 197 28.76 18.22 -11.36
CA ASN A 197 27.93 17.95 -12.54
C ASN A 197 26.98 16.77 -12.27
N GLU A 198 25.69 17.05 -12.14
CA GLU A 198 24.66 16.06 -11.77
C GLU A 198 24.60 14.89 -12.76
N THR A 199 24.67 15.19 -14.07
CA THR A 199 24.65 14.13 -15.11
C THR A 199 25.90 13.24 -14.99
N HIS A 200 27.07 13.82 -14.71
CA HIS A 200 28.30 13.05 -14.52
C HIS A 200 28.21 12.18 -13.27
N TYR A 201 27.74 12.72 -12.15
CA TYR A 201 27.55 11.99 -10.89
C TYR A 201 26.55 10.82 -11.06
N LYS A 202 25.40 11.06 -11.69
CA LYS A 202 24.40 10.01 -11.98
C LYS A 202 24.98 8.91 -12.87
N LYS A 203 25.73 9.27 -13.91
CA LYS A 203 26.39 8.29 -14.78
C LYS A 203 27.45 7.48 -14.06
N HIS A 204 28.13 8.08 -13.10
CA HIS A 204 29.11 7.40 -12.26
C HIS A 204 28.47 6.38 -11.34
N LEU A 205 27.27 6.64 -10.81
CA LEU A 205 26.51 5.70 -9.99
C LEU A 205 25.92 4.54 -10.79
N ASN A 206 25.79 4.65 -12.11
CA ASN A 206 25.23 3.63 -12.97
C ASN A 206 26.30 2.67 -13.50
N ARG A 207 25.87 1.46 -13.85
CA ARG A 207 26.73 0.42 -14.44
C ARG A 207 27.00 0.66 -15.92
N ASP A 208 26.07 1.26 -16.65
CA ASP A 208 26.15 1.44 -18.11
C ASP A 208 26.40 2.89 -18.55
N GLY A 209 26.74 3.77 -17.63
CA GLY A 209 26.99 5.17 -17.90
C GLY A 209 25.79 5.97 -18.41
N SER A 210 24.58 5.40 -18.34
CA SER A 210 23.34 6.12 -18.64
C SER A 210 22.97 7.08 -17.51
N ASP A 211 22.06 8.00 -17.77
CA ASP A 211 21.53 8.89 -16.74
C ASP A 211 20.54 8.16 -15.82
N TRP A 212 20.45 8.54 -14.56
CA TRP A 212 19.37 8.12 -13.70
C TRP A 212 18.07 8.79 -14.15
N GLY A 213 17.14 7.97 -14.59
CA GLY A 213 15.79 8.41 -14.94
C GLY A 213 14.98 8.66 -13.67
N TYR A 214 15.30 9.73 -12.92
CA TYR A 214 14.50 10.19 -11.80
C TYR A 214 13.42 11.13 -12.31
N GLU A 215 12.16 10.75 -12.15
CA GLU A 215 11.02 11.60 -12.38
C GLU A 215 10.36 11.93 -11.04
N PRO A 216 10.33 13.22 -10.63
CA PRO A 216 9.59 13.61 -9.44
C PRO A 216 8.09 13.24 -9.60
N PRO A 217 7.39 12.92 -8.52
CA PRO A 217 6.01 12.51 -8.59
C PRO A 217 5.14 13.65 -9.15
N LYS A 218 4.41 13.36 -10.19
CA LYS A 218 3.31 14.19 -10.67
C LYS A 218 2.02 13.61 -10.09
N ASP A 219 1.24 14.42 -9.40
CA ASP A 219 -0.13 14.08 -8.96
C ASP A 219 -0.27 12.81 -8.08
N ASN A 220 0.46 12.69 -6.98
CA ASN A 220 0.43 11.55 -6.05
C ASN A 220 0.76 10.17 -6.66
N ARG A 221 1.40 10.11 -7.82
CA ARG A 221 1.90 8.86 -8.39
C ARG A 221 3.15 8.41 -7.64
N GLU A 222 3.32 7.09 -7.55
CA GLU A 222 4.56 6.51 -7.02
C GLU A 222 5.76 7.01 -7.82
N LEU A 223 6.81 7.43 -7.10
CA LEU A 223 8.11 7.78 -7.67
C LEU A 223 8.65 6.59 -8.47
N LYS A 224 9.06 6.83 -9.69
CA LYS A 224 9.74 5.84 -10.54
C LYS A 224 11.19 6.25 -10.70
N MET A 225 12.07 5.31 -10.47
CA MET A 225 13.47 5.49 -10.71
C MET A 225 14.03 4.37 -11.58
N ASN A 226 14.78 4.75 -12.57
CA ASN A 226 15.53 3.82 -13.41
C ASN A 226 17.02 4.13 -13.28
N ALA A 227 17.77 3.18 -12.78
CA ALA A 227 19.22 3.29 -12.64
C ALA A 227 19.86 2.35 -13.67
N GLY A 228 20.53 2.88 -14.68
CA GLY A 228 21.09 2.11 -15.78
C GLY A 228 21.97 0.94 -15.34
N GLY A 229 21.46 -0.28 -15.56
CA GLY A 229 22.15 -1.52 -15.20
C GLY A 229 22.08 -1.92 -13.73
N ARG A 230 21.34 -1.18 -12.88
CA ARG A 230 21.07 -1.51 -11.46
C ARG A 230 19.58 -1.41 -11.15
N ILE A 231 19.13 -2.12 -10.14
CA ILE A 231 17.76 -2.05 -9.62
C ILE A 231 17.74 -1.12 -8.41
N VAL A 232 16.86 -0.14 -8.38
CA VAL A 232 16.56 0.64 -7.18
C VAL A 232 15.35 0.04 -6.49
N LEU A 233 15.51 -0.37 -5.23
CA LEU A 233 14.47 -1.05 -4.44
C LEU A 233 14.12 -0.23 -3.20
N ASP A 234 13.00 0.48 -3.24
CA ASP A 234 12.46 1.18 -2.08
C ASP A 234 11.62 0.23 -1.21
N LEU A 235 12.15 -0.12 -0.03
CA LEU A 235 11.53 -1.11 0.87
C LEU A 235 10.30 -0.56 1.59
N LEU A 236 10.17 0.77 1.75
CA LEU A 236 8.95 1.37 2.31
C LEU A 236 7.71 1.02 1.48
N ARG A 237 7.85 0.94 0.16
CA ARG A 237 6.77 0.52 -0.73
C ARG A 237 6.24 -0.87 -0.36
N TRP A 238 7.13 -1.82 -0.15
CA TRP A 238 6.79 -3.21 0.20
C TRP A 238 6.19 -3.32 1.60
N ALA A 239 6.72 -2.56 2.57
CA ALA A 239 6.13 -2.46 3.89
C ALA A 239 4.71 -1.84 3.88
N ARG A 240 4.40 -0.95 2.95
CA ARG A 240 3.03 -0.41 2.76
C ARG A 240 2.05 -1.47 2.24
N LEU A 241 2.53 -2.42 1.45
CA LEU A 241 1.75 -3.53 0.90
C LEU A 241 1.61 -4.71 1.89
N ASP A 242 2.39 -4.72 2.96
CA ASP A 242 2.38 -5.78 3.95
C ASP A 242 1.21 -5.61 4.94
N TYR A 243 0.20 -6.47 4.80
CA TYR A 243 -0.96 -6.49 5.68
C TYR A 243 -0.64 -6.93 7.12
N SER A 244 0.43 -7.68 7.35
CA SER A 244 0.85 -8.10 8.69
C SER A 244 1.22 -6.90 9.57
N LEU A 245 1.62 -5.80 8.94
CA LEU A 245 1.92 -4.53 9.59
C LEU A 245 0.68 -3.64 9.76
N SER A 246 -0.54 -4.18 9.61
CA SER A 246 -1.76 -3.40 9.83
C SER A 246 -1.78 -2.85 11.25
N GLY A 247 -1.96 -1.52 11.41
CA GLY A 247 -1.88 -0.87 12.73
C GLY A 247 -0.52 -0.27 13.06
N ILE A 248 0.56 -0.68 12.39
CA ILE A 248 1.91 -0.20 12.61
C ILE A 248 2.21 1.03 11.73
N PRO A 249 2.74 2.14 12.28
CA PRO A 249 3.26 3.24 11.48
C PRO A 249 4.39 2.76 10.55
N ARG A 250 4.47 3.32 9.33
CA ARG A 250 5.41 2.87 8.29
C ARG A 250 6.79 3.53 8.37
N GLY A 251 7.18 4.14 9.50
CA GLY A 251 8.58 4.55 9.73
C GLY A 251 9.46 3.33 10.00
N LEU A 252 10.71 3.36 9.54
CA LEU A 252 11.65 2.24 9.66
C LEU A 252 11.68 1.66 11.08
N LYS A 253 11.89 2.49 12.09
CA LYS A 253 12.02 2.05 13.50
C LYS A 253 10.76 1.40 14.07
N HIS A 254 9.56 1.87 13.66
CA HIS A 254 8.31 1.23 14.06
C HIS A 254 8.14 -0.15 13.43
N VAL A 255 8.46 -0.27 12.14
CA VAL A 255 8.40 -1.54 11.43
C VAL A 255 9.45 -2.51 11.97
N SER A 256 10.67 -2.02 12.23
CA SER A 256 11.75 -2.83 12.82
C SER A 256 11.35 -3.44 14.16
N ARG A 257 10.75 -2.64 15.06
CA ARG A 257 10.24 -3.15 16.35
C ARG A 257 9.11 -4.17 16.18
N ALA A 258 8.25 -3.99 15.17
CA ALA A 258 7.20 -4.97 14.88
C ALA A 258 7.76 -6.34 14.44
N PHE A 259 8.97 -6.35 13.88
CA PHE A 259 9.72 -7.57 13.56
C PHE A 259 10.67 -8.03 14.68
N GLY A 260 10.63 -7.40 15.86
CA GLY A 260 11.44 -7.78 17.02
C GLY A 260 12.88 -7.24 17.03
N LEU A 261 13.17 -6.23 16.21
CA LEU A 261 14.46 -5.52 16.23
C LEU A 261 14.42 -4.38 17.24
N GLU A 262 15.58 -3.98 17.73
CA GLU A 262 15.78 -2.86 18.65
C GLU A 262 16.62 -1.76 18.01
N PRO A 263 16.01 -0.91 17.14
CA PRO A 263 16.76 0.16 16.49
C PRO A 263 17.21 1.23 17.48
N ILE A 264 18.39 1.79 17.27
CA ILE A 264 18.91 2.90 18.05
C ILE A 264 18.08 4.15 17.76
N GLU A 265 17.77 4.92 18.80
CA GLU A 265 17.12 6.24 18.67
C GLU A 265 17.95 7.33 19.31
N LEU A 266 18.06 8.46 18.61
CA LEU A 266 18.58 9.70 19.16
C LEU A 266 17.40 10.60 19.57
N ASP A 267 17.55 11.37 20.64
CA ASP A 267 16.53 12.31 21.10
C ASP A 267 16.73 13.67 20.43
N PHE A 268 15.89 13.95 19.45
CA PHE A 268 15.87 15.23 18.73
C PHE A 268 14.90 16.26 19.30
N ALA A 269 14.39 16.07 20.55
CA ALA A 269 13.47 17.03 21.16
C ALA A 269 14.14 18.39 21.42
N ASP A 270 15.39 18.34 21.91
CA ASP A 270 16.17 19.52 22.30
C ASP A 270 17.59 19.54 21.73
N LYS A 271 17.95 18.57 20.87
CA LYS A 271 19.26 18.44 20.25
C LYS A 271 19.14 18.30 18.73
N ASN A 272 20.12 18.85 18.03
CA ASN A 272 20.34 18.59 16.61
C ASN A 272 21.32 17.42 16.42
N LEU A 273 21.38 16.87 15.21
CA LEU A 273 22.26 15.73 14.91
C LEU A 273 23.72 15.99 15.29
N LEU A 274 24.26 17.19 15.00
CA LEU A 274 25.66 17.55 15.30
C LEU A 274 25.92 17.87 16.78
N ASP A 275 24.90 17.86 17.64
CA ASP A 275 25.09 17.95 19.09
C ASP A 275 25.47 16.58 19.71
N TYR A 276 25.44 15.53 18.90
CA TYR A 276 25.87 14.18 19.27
C TYR A 276 27.33 13.93 18.85
N PRO A 277 28.11 13.17 19.63
CA PRO A 277 29.44 12.72 19.23
C PRO A 277 29.40 11.90 17.92
N LEU A 278 30.40 12.04 17.06
CA LEU A 278 30.48 11.29 15.81
C LEU A 278 30.31 9.77 15.96
N PRO A 279 30.86 9.09 16.99
CA PRO A 279 30.61 7.67 17.18
C PRO A 279 29.14 7.31 17.43
N GLU A 280 28.36 8.17 18.13
CA GLU A 280 26.94 7.95 18.33
C GLU A 280 26.15 8.13 17.03
N ILE A 281 26.53 9.07 16.17
CA ILE A 281 25.95 9.26 14.82
C ILE A 281 26.28 8.03 13.96
N GLU A 282 27.51 7.51 14.03
CA GLU A 282 27.93 6.31 13.31
C GLU A 282 27.10 5.08 13.72
N ASP A 283 26.97 4.82 15.02
CA ASP A 283 26.16 3.73 15.54
C ASP A 283 24.69 3.87 15.16
N TYR A 284 24.16 5.09 15.16
CA TYR A 284 22.79 5.41 14.80
C TYR A 284 22.50 5.06 13.33
N VAL A 285 23.33 5.56 12.40
CA VAL A 285 23.13 5.31 10.97
C VAL A 285 23.39 3.84 10.62
N LEU A 286 24.35 3.17 11.29
CA LEU A 286 24.57 1.73 11.12
C LEU A 286 23.36 0.91 11.58
N SER A 287 22.72 1.30 12.68
CA SER A 287 21.49 0.67 13.15
C SER A 287 20.37 0.79 12.11
N ASP A 288 20.24 1.93 11.43
CA ASP A 288 19.17 2.14 10.44
C ASP A 288 19.44 1.33 9.15
N VAL A 289 20.67 1.24 8.66
CA VAL A 289 20.99 0.38 7.51
C VAL A 289 20.90 -1.12 7.84
N ASP A 290 21.20 -1.54 9.07
CA ASP A 290 21.00 -2.93 9.51
C ASP A 290 19.52 -3.32 9.55
N CYS A 291 18.68 -2.44 10.11
CA CYS A 291 17.23 -2.61 10.08
C CYS A 291 16.71 -2.70 8.63
N THR A 292 17.25 -1.86 7.75
CA THR A 292 16.87 -1.84 6.35
C THR A 292 17.34 -3.10 5.60
N MET A 293 18.54 -3.60 5.90
CA MET A 293 19.03 -4.88 5.36
C MET A 293 18.20 -6.08 5.84
N PHE A 294 17.75 -6.05 7.10
CA PHE A 294 16.79 -7.04 7.60
C PHE A 294 15.50 -7.03 6.77
N MET A 295 14.96 -5.82 6.45
CA MET A 295 13.76 -5.67 5.62
C MET A 295 14.00 -6.15 4.19
N TYR A 296 15.19 -5.88 3.61
CA TYR A 296 15.59 -6.44 2.33
C TYR A 296 15.52 -7.97 2.35
N ASN A 297 16.16 -8.60 3.33
CA ASN A 297 16.18 -10.05 3.48
C ASN A 297 14.79 -10.66 3.75
N HIS A 298 13.86 -9.85 4.27
CA HIS A 298 12.47 -10.26 4.50
C HIS A 298 11.63 -10.19 3.21
N TYR A 299 11.71 -9.09 2.45
CA TYR A 299 10.85 -8.87 1.27
C TYR A 299 11.42 -9.41 -0.03
N PHE A 300 12.74 -9.37 -0.21
CA PHE A 300 13.37 -9.73 -1.48
C PHE A 300 13.06 -11.14 -1.96
N PRO A 301 13.05 -12.20 -1.13
CA PRO A 301 12.69 -13.55 -1.58
C PRO A 301 11.27 -13.65 -2.14
N GLN A 302 10.32 -12.87 -1.62
CA GLN A 302 8.96 -12.81 -2.14
C GLN A 302 8.92 -12.13 -3.51
N ILE A 303 9.63 -11.01 -3.64
CA ILE A 303 9.72 -10.21 -4.86
C ILE A 303 10.33 -11.05 -5.98
N GLN A 304 11.45 -11.70 -5.68
CA GLN A 304 12.14 -12.61 -6.59
C GLN A 304 11.23 -13.75 -7.06
N TYR A 305 10.55 -14.40 -6.12
CA TYR A 305 9.68 -15.54 -6.44
C TYR A 305 8.52 -15.14 -7.36
N VAL A 306 7.90 -13.97 -7.13
CA VAL A 306 6.84 -13.47 -8.03
C VAL A 306 7.39 -13.20 -9.43
N ALA A 307 8.55 -12.57 -9.58
CA ALA A 307 9.18 -12.33 -10.89
C ALA A 307 9.47 -13.64 -11.62
N GLU A 308 9.93 -14.68 -10.90
CA GLU A 308 10.17 -16.02 -11.43
C GLU A 308 8.87 -16.73 -11.87
N VAL A 309 7.81 -16.66 -11.07
CA VAL A 309 6.50 -17.24 -11.42
C VAL A 309 5.89 -16.53 -12.63
N LEU A 310 6.01 -15.20 -12.67
CA LEU A 310 5.57 -14.40 -13.83
C LEU A 310 6.50 -14.57 -15.03
N CYS A 311 7.69 -15.13 -14.86
CA CYS A 311 8.72 -15.19 -15.90
C CYS A 311 8.97 -13.81 -16.55
N VAL A 312 9.23 -12.81 -15.71
CA VAL A 312 9.54 -11.42 -16.11
C VAL A 312 10.85 -10.97 -15.47
N PRO A 313 11.57 -10.01 -16.08
CA PRO A 313 12.76 -9.45 -15.45
C PRO A 313 12.46 -8.86 -14.07
N LEU A 314 13.37 -9.07 -13.11
CA LEU A 314 13.15 -8.61 -11.72
C LEU A 314 12.86 -7.12 -11.63
N ALA A 315 13.63 -6.27 -12.31
CA ALA A 315 13.46 -4.82 -12.33
C ALA A 315 12.07 -4.40 -12.82
N THR A 316 11.51 -5.14 -13.79
CA THR A 316 10.17 -4.87 -14.32
C THR A 316 9.11 -5.06 -13.25
N TYR A 317 9.22 -6.13 -12.45
CA TYR A 317 8.27 -6.39 -11.38
C TYR A 317 8.46 -5.44 -10.19
N VAL A 318 9.69 -5.16 -9.78
CA VAL A 318 10.00 -4.23 -8.66
C VAL A 318 9.34 -2.87 -8.85
N ASN A 319 9.33 -2.36 -10.08
CA ASN A 319 8.79 -1.03 -10.43
C ASN A 319 7.33 -1.07 -10.93
N ALA A 320 6.73 -2.25 -11.02
CA ALA A 320 5.38 -2.40 -11.56
C ALA A 320 4.29 -2.05 -10.53
N PRO A 321 3.12 -1.53 -10.96
CA PRO A 321 1.96 -1.42 -10.07
C PRO A 321 1.44 -2.80 -9.68
N SER A 322 0.71 -2.89 -8.58
CA SER A 322 0.13 -4.18 -8.10
C SER A 322 -0.73 -4.89 -9.16
N SER A 323 -1.39 -4.14 -10.05
CA SER A 323 -2.17 -4.70 -11.17
C SER A 323 -1.35 -5.41 -12.24
N TYR A 324 -0.01 -5.27 -12.22
CA TYR A 324 0.87 -5.85 -13.22
C TYR A 324 0.81 -7.39 -13.27
N ILE A 325 0.73 -8.04 -12.11
CA ILE A 325 0.59 -9.50 -12.01
C ILE A 325 -0.60 -9.98 -12.85
N THR A 326 -1.75 -9.35 -12.60
CA THR A 326 -3.00 -9.70 -13.32
C THR A 326 -2.90 -9.36 -14.80
N LYS A 327 -2.32 -8.20 -15.12
CA LYS A 327 -2.12 -7.79 -16.52
C LYS A 327 -1.34 -8.83 -17.32
N ILE A 328 -0.23 -9.34 -16.78
CA ILE A 328 0.58 -10.36 -17.45
C ILE A 328 -0.16 -11.69 -17.56
N LEU A 329 -0.72 -12.18 -16.45
CA LEU A 329 -1.35 -13.51 -16.42
C LEU A 329 -2.65 -13.57 -17.21
N GLN A 330 -3.55 -12.59 -17.04
CA GLN A 330 -4.77 -12.51 -17.83
C GLN A 330 -4.46 -12.23 -19.30
N GLY A 331 -3.50 -11.33 -19.58
CA GLY A 331 -3.07 -11.06 -20.94
C GLY A 331 -2.58 -12.31 -21.66
N ARG A 332 -1.81 -13.19 -21.02
CA ARG A 332 -1.39 -14.49 -21.57
C ARG A 332 -2.59 -15.38 -21.92
N SER A 333 -3.46 -15.57 -20.94
CA SER A 333 -4.63 -16.43 -21.12
C SER A 333 -5.57 -15.93 -22.22
N LEU A 334 -5.79 -14.60 -22.29
CA LEU A 334 -6.62 -14.01 -23.33
C LEU A 334 -5.95 -14.10 -24.71
N PHE A 335 -4.64 -13.85 -24.78
CA PHE A 335 -3.88 -13.97 -26.01
C PHE A 335 -3.93 -15.42 -26.58
N GLU A 336 -3.74 -16.41 -25.73
CA GLU A 336 -3.84 -17.83 -26.09
C GLU A 336 -5.25 -18.21 -26.62
N GLN A 337 -6.29 -17.56 -26.10
CA GLN A 337 -7.68 -17.74 -26.56
C GLN A 337 -8.01 -16.90 -27.82
N GLY A 338 -7.09 -16.11 -28.35
CA GLY A 338 -7.33 -15.20 -29.46
C GLY A 338 -8.26 -14.02 -29.12
N ILE A 339 -8.40 -13.68 -27.84
CA ILE A 339 -9.22 -12.55 -27.35
C ILE A 339 -8.33 -11.32 -27.27
N VAL A 340 -8.81 -10.18 -27.79
CA VAL A 340 -8.11 -8.90 -27.78
C VAL A 340 -8.79 -7.87 -26.88
N ALA A 341 -7.98 -7.06 -26.21
CA ALA A 341 -8.41 -5.97 -25.34
C ALA A 341 -7.99 -4.63 -25.97
N LEU A 342 -8.80 -4.09 -26.86
CA LEU A 342 -8.49 -2.87 -27.61
C LEU A 342 -8.74 -1.61 -26.79
N ASP A 343 -9.62 -1.67 -25.78
CA ASP A 343 -10.05 -0.57 -24.94
C ASP A 343 -9.64 -0.80 -23.47
N ARG A 344 -9.57 0.29 -22.71
CA ARG A 344 -9.49 0.21 -21.25
C ARG A 344 -10.85 -0.14 -20.68
N ASN A 345 -10.85 -0.67 -19.49
CA ASN A 345 -12.04 -1.08 -18.76
C ASN A 345 -13.13 0.01 -18.68
N LYS A 346 -12.74 1.27 -18.43
CA LYS A 346 -13.67 2.43 -18.39
C LYS A 346 -14.29 2.78 -19.77
N GLU A 347 -13.57 2.53 -20.83
CA GLU A 347 -14.03 2.83 -22.19
C GLU A 347 -15.04 1.77 -22.67
N ARG A 348 -14.86 0.55 -22.16
CA ARG A 348 -15.73 -0.60 -22.42
C ARG A 348 -17.07 -0.51 -21.68
N HIS A 349 -17.09 0.12 -20.50
CA HIS A 349 -18.28 0.24 -19.66
C HIS A 349 -18.64 1.71 -19.37
N PRO A 350 -18.96 2.52 -20.37
CA PRO A 350 -19.21 3.96 -20.20
C PRO A 350 -20.43 4.25 -19.31
N ASP A 351 -21.41 3.35 -19.25
CA ASP A 351 -22.62 3.54 -18.45
C ASP A 351 -22.34 3.48 -16.94
N ILE A 352 -21.42 2.61 -16.48
CA ILE A 352 -20.99 2.57 -15.10
C ILE A 352 -20.41 3.93 -14.67
N PHE A 353 -19.62 4.57 -15.52
CA PHE A 353 -19.04 5.89 -15.27
C PHE A 353 -20.08 7.02 -15.34
N ARG A 354 -21.11 6.86 -16.16
CA ARG A 354 -22.24 7.81 -16.23
C ARG A 354 -23.06 7.78 -14.94
N PHE A 355 -23.28 6.60 -14.34
CA PHE A 355 -24.10 6.46 -13.14
C PHE A 355 -23.42 7.08 -11.91
N ASP A 356 -22.14 6.81 -11.65
CA ASP A 356 -21.44 7.36 -10.47
C ASP A 356 -19.92 7.58 -10.73
N LYS A 357 -19.55 8.19 -11.84
CA LYS A 357 -18.14 8.52 -12.18
C LYS A 357 -17.20 7.32 -12.08
N GLY A 358 -17.69 6.11 -12.31
CA GLY A 358 -16.95 4.87 -12.21
C GLY A 358 -16.77 4.30 -10.80
N ASN A 359 -17.46 4.86 -9.81
CA ASN A 359 -17.51 4.25 -8.49
C ASN A 359 -18.51 3.07 -8.48
N TYR A 360 -18.21 2.11 -7.62
CA TYR A 360 -19.11 0.99 -7.32
C TYR A 360 -19.01 0.67 -5.83
N GLN A 361 -19.98 -0.07 -5.32
CA GLN A 361 -20.00 -0.44 -3.92
C GLN A 361 -18.92 -1.49 -3.62
N ALA A 362 -17.96 -1.10 -2.78
CA ALA A 362 -16.90 -1.99 -2.32
C ALA A 362 -17.39 -2.98 -1.24
N ALA A 363 -16.51 -3.46 -0.38
CA ALA A 363 -16.82 -4.34 0.74
C ALA A 363 -17.79 -3.70 1.76
N HIS A 364 -18.47 -4.54 2.52
CA HIS A 364 -19.29 -4.10 3.64
C HIS A 364 -18.48 -4.09 4.94
N ILE A 365 -18.66 -3.02 5.73
CA ILE A 365 -18.02 -2.84 7.03
C ILE A 365 -19.06 -2.25 7.97
N GLU A 366 -19.31 -2.91 9.11
CA GLU A 366 -20.31 -2.45 10.07
C GLU A 366 -19.94 -2.87 11.50
N LEU A 367 -20.16 -1.96 12.46
CA LEU A 367 -20.00 -2.19 13.88
C LEU A 367 -21.38 -2.29 14.52
N TYR A 368 -21.74 -3.47 15.00
CA TYR A 368 -23.02 -3.73 15.65
C TYR A 368 -22.96 -3.49 17.15
N GLN A 369 -21.82 -3.80 17.79
CA GLN A 369 -21.66 -3.64 19.23
C GLN A 369 -20.34 -2.94 19.56
N GLN A 370 -20.46 -1.80 20.20
CA GLN A 370 -19.33 -1.01 20.68
C GLN A 370 -18.94 -1.42 22.09
N GLY A 371 -17.66 -1.30 22.44
CA GLY A 371 -17.15 -1.53 23.78
C GLY A 371 -16.46 -2.89 23.96
N TYR A 372 -16.40 -3.34 25.21
CA TYR A 372 -15.70 -4.56 25.62
C TYR A 372 -16.50 -5.82 25.32
N GLN A 373 -15.83 -6.84 24.81
CA GLN A 373 -16.35 -8.19 24.59
C GLN A 373 -15.42 -9.19 25.28
N SER A 374 -15.93 -9.91 26.27
CA SER A 374 -15.19 -10.90 27.06
C SER A 374 -14.82 -12.17 26.29
N LYS A 375 -15.42 -12.37 25.12
CA LYS A 375 -15.15 -13.44 24.17
C LYS A 375 -15.18 -12.84 22.78
N ASN A 376 -14.20 -13.18 21.97
CA ASN A 376 -14.18 -12.74 20.58
C ASN A 376 -13.68 -13.85 19.66
N ILE A 377 -14.53 -14.22 18.72
CA ILE A 377 -14.26 -15.22 17.70
C ILE A 377 -14.45 -14.57 16.34
N LYS A 378 -13.42 -14.67 15.52
CA LYS A 378 -13.49 -14.22 14.13
C LYS A 378 -13.75 -15.41 13.23
N VAL A 379 -14.82 -15.36 12.48
CA VAL A 379 -15.12 -16.28 11.38
C VAL A 379 -14.80 -15.57 10.08
N ASP A 380 -13.97 -16.15 9.23
CA ASP A 380 -13.34 -15.49 8.10
C ASP A 380 -13.52 -16.30 6.82
N PHE A 381 -13.93 -15.69 5.72
CA PHE A 381 -14.00 -16.38 4.43
C PHE A 381 -12.58 -16.64 3.87
N SER A 382 -12.29 -17.87 3.53
CA SER A 382 -10.97 -18.26 3.03
C SER A 382 -10.76 -17.80 1.58
N SER A 383 -9.76 -16.93 1.34
CA SER A 383 -9.46 -16.38 0.00
C SER A 383 -10.74 -15.86 -0.71
N TYR A 384 -11.48 -15.02 -0.06
CA TYR A 384 -12.89 -14.69 -0.36
C TYR A 384 -13.16 -14.34 -1.82
N TYR A 385 -12.57 -13.26 -2.32
CA TYR A 385 -12.80 -12.80 -3.70
C TYR A 385 -12.37 -13.81 -4.77
N PRO A 386 -11.21 -14.45 -4.65
CA PRO A 386 -10.84 -15.57 -5.52
C PRO A 386 -11.80 -16.74 -5.46
N SER A 387 -12.33 -17.05 -4.28
CA SER A 387 -13.31 -18.14 -4.10
C SER A 387 -14.63 -17.84 -4.79
N ILE A 388 -15.11 -16.57 -4.74
CA ILE A 388 -16.29 -16.12 -5.48
C ILE A 388 -16.06 -16.17 -6.99
N ALA A 389 -14.90 -15.69 -7.46
CA ALA A 389 -14.55 -15.76 -8.87
C ALA A 389 -14.57 -17.20 -9.40
N MET A 390 -14.05 -18.16 -8.62
CA MET A 390 -14.12 -19.58 -8.96
C MET A 390 -15.56 -20.12 -8.89
N ALA A 391 -16.29 -19.80 -7.82
CA ALA A 391 -17.64 -20.33 -7.62
C ALA A 391 -18.61 -19.92 -8.73
N LEU A 392 -18.45 -18.73 -9.28
CA LEU A 392 -19.30 -18.20 -10.35
C LEU A 392 -18.63 -18.22 -11.73
N ASN A 393 -17.48 -18.82 -11.86
CA ASN A 393 -16.73 -18.88 -13.13
C ASN A 393 -16.48 -17.49 -13.75
N LEU A 394 -16.25 -16.47 -12.91
CA LEU A 394 -16.06 -15.09 -13.37
C LEU A 394 -14.70 -14.91 -14.03
N GLY A 395 -14.68 -14.20 -15.11
CA GLY A 395 -13.47 -13.79 -15.82
C GLY A 395 -13.78 -12.89 -17.02
N PRO A 396 -12.84 -12.07 -17.48
CA PRO A 396 -13.08 -11.20 -18.63
C PRO A 396 -13.27 -11.97 -19.96
N ASP A 397 -13.08 -13.28 -19.96
CA ASP A 397 -13.30 -14.19 -21.07
C ASP A 397 -14.62 -14.97 -20.98
N THR A 398 -15.30 -14.92 -19.83
CA THR A 398 -16.54 -15.66 -19.58
C THR A 398 -17.68 -14.80 -19.09
N THR A 399 -17.42 -13.57 -18.63
CA THR A 399 -18.43 -12.66 -18.06
C THR A 399 -18.68 -11.49 -18.97
N LYS A 400 -19.93 -11.16 -19.22
CA LYS A 400 -20.36 -10.04 -20.08
C LYS A 400 -21.54 -9.31 -19.42
N ILE A 401 -21.49 -7.97 -19.39
CA ILE A 401 -22.65 -7.15 -19.03
C ILE A 401 -23.55 -7.05 -20.27
N VAL A 402 -24.77 -7.60 -20.15
CA VAL A 402 -25.76 -7.57 -21.24
C VAL A 402 -26.82 -6.47 -21.07
N GLY A 403 -26.83 -5.80 -19.92
CA GLY A 403 -27.75 -4.71 -19.63
C GLY A 403 -27.76 -4.30 -18.17
N TYR A 404 -28.67 -3.39 -17.85
CA TYR A 404 -28.90 -2.88 -16.50
C TYR A 404 -30.38 -2.89 -16.19
N ASP A 405 -30.73 -3.31 -14.97
CA ASP A 405 -32.09 -3.35 -14.47
C ASP A 405 -32.25 -2.39 -13.30
N ASP A 406 -33.50 -2.13 -12.89
CA ASP A 406 -33.77 -1.27 -11.74
C ASP A 406 -33.21 -1.87 -10.45
N TYR A 407 -32.73 -0.98 -9.57
CA TYR A 407 -32.11 -1.40 -8.34
C TYR A 407 -33.07 -2.13 -7.40
N THR A 408 -32.69 -3.33 -7.00
CA THR A 408 -33.20 -4.05 -5.84
C THR A 408 -32.03 -4.71 -5.13
N GLU A 409 -32.13 -5.03 -3.85
CA GLU A 409 -31.06 -5.68 -3.10
C GLU A 409 -30.86 -7.17 -3.41
N ASN A 410 -31.76 -7.74 -4.20
CA ASN A 410 -31.82 -9.18 -4.46
C ASN A 410 -30.83 -9.61 -5.53
N ILE A 411 -30.08 -10.69 -5.24
CA ILE A 411 -29.37 -11.47 -6.23
C ILE A 411 -30.30 -12.50 -6.80
N GLU A 412 -30.42 -12.58 -8.11
CA GLU A 412 -31.30 -13.44 -8.83
C GLU A 412 -30.63 -14.03 -10.07
N PHE A 413 -30.90 -15.31 -10.35
CA PHE A 413 -30.57 -15.94 -11.61
C PHE A 413 -31.84 -16.35 -12.32
N LYS A 414 -32.08 -15.75 -13.47
CA LYS A 414 -33.29 -15.96 -14.24
C LYS A 414 -33.02 -15.90 -15.73
N ASP A 415 -33.58 -16.82 -16.50
CA ASP A 415 -33.49 -16.90 -17.95
C ASP A 415 -32.05 -16.90 -18.48
N GLY A 416 -31.11 -17.54 -17.72
CA GLY A 416 -29.69 -17.58 -18.05
C GLY A 416 -28.89 -16.35 -17.63
N ILE A 417 -29.53 -15.33 -17.07
CA ILE A 417 -28.91 -14.07 -16.68
C ILE A 417 -28.78 -13.96 -15.15
N LEU A 418 -27.60 -13.56 -14.66
CA LEU A 418 -27.36 -13.25 -13.26
C LEU A 418 -27.55 -11.75 -13.01
N TYR A 419 -28.45 -11.40 -12.11
CA TYR A 419 -28.72 -10.03 -11.67
C TYR A 419 -27.99 -9.74 -10.36
N VAL A 420 -27.09 -8.76 -10.37
CA VAL A 420 -26.31 -8.36 -9.19
C VAL A 420 -26.48 -6.89 -8.87
N PRO A 421 -26.85 -6.55 -7.62
CA PRO A 421 -27.10 -5.17 -7.23
C PRO A 421 -25.80 -4.41 -6.92
N ASP A 422 -25.77 -3.14 -7.32
CA ASP A 422 -24.78 -2.18 -6.83
C ASP A 422 -25.48 -0.84 -6.51
N ASN A 423 -25.50 -0.45 -5.23
CA ASN A 423 -26.24 0.71 -4.77
C ASN A 423 -25.57 2.04 -5.16
N LYS A 424 -24.28 2.05 -5.44
CA LYS A 424 -23.57 3.25 -5.93
C LYS A 424 -23.79 3.46 -7.41
N VAL A 425 -23.79 2.39 -8.18
CA VAL A 425 -24.24 2.42 -9.58
C VAL A 425 -25.74 2.72 -9.64
N GLY A 426 -26.50 2.34 -8.60
CA GLY A 426 -27.94 2.53 -8.51
C GLY A 426 -28.74 1.64 -9.46
N LYS A 427 -28.18 0.52 -9.88
CA LYS A 427 -28.75 -0.45 -10.81
C LYS A 427 -28.37 -1.88 -10.40
N ARG A 428 -29.05 -2.86 -10.95
CA ARG A 428 -28.58 -4.24 -11.03
C ARG A 428 -27.88 -4.44 -12.37
N LEU A 429 -26.68 -5.02 -12.33
CA LEU A 429 -26.01 -5.47 -13.54
C LEU A 429 -26.66 -6.77 -13.99
N MET A 430 -26.95 -6.88 -15.27
CA MET A 430 -27.40 -8.09 -15.93
C MET A 430 -26.20 -8.77 -16.58
N LEU A 431 -25.84 -9.95 -16.10
CA LEU A 431 -24.63 -10.66 -16.49
C LEU A 431 -24.93 -11.97 -17.19
N ASP A 432 -24.42 -12.13 -18.38
CA ASP A 432 -24.30 -13.41 -19.06
C ASP A 432 -22.93 -14.00 -18.71
N ILE A 433 -22.93 -15.25 -18.20
CA ILE A 433 -21.73 -15.95 -17.75
C ILE A 433 -21.62 -17.29 -18.51
N ASP A 434 -20.58 -17.40 -19.34
CA ASP A 434 -20.29 -18.66 -20.04
C ASP A 434 -19.80 -19.72 -19.05
N VAL A 435 -20.64 -20.71 -18.78
CA VAL A 435 -20.35 -21.83 -17.88
C VAL A 435 -19.79 -23.05 -18.61
N ASN A 436 -19.71 -23.02 -19.95
CA ASN A 436 -19.25 -24.17 -20.77
C ASN A 436 -17.74 -24.32 -20.81
N LYS A 437 -17.00 -23.25 -20.48
CA LYS A 437 -15.54 -23.26 -20.32
C LYS A 437 -15.14 -22.66 -18.99
N LYS A 438 -13.97 -23.00 -18.48
CA LYS A 438 -13.44 -22.36 -17.27
C LYS A 438 -12.84 -21.01 -17.61
N SER A 439 -13.14 -20.01 -16.77
CA SER A 439 -12.57 -18.67 -16.92
C SER A 439 -11.07 -18.64 -16.66
N CYS A 440 -10.40 -17.64 -17.23
CA CYS A 440 -8.99 -17.41 -16.94
C CYS A 440 -8.74 -17.17 -15.44
N LEU A 441 -9.62 -16.46 -14.75
CA LEU A 441 -9.51 -16.28 -13.29
C LEU A 441 -9.71 -17.57 -12.51
N TYR A 442 -10.69 -18.40 -12.90
CA TYR A 442 -10.88 -19.72 -12.29
C TYR A 442 -9.58 -20.53 -12.35
N THR A 443 -9.01 -20.64 -13.54
CA THR A 443 -7.80 -21.43 -13.78
C THR A 443 -6.63 -20.90 -12.96
N MET A 444 -6.35 -19.60 -13.02
CA MET A 444 -5.27 -18.97 -12.28
C MET A 444 -5.45 -19.10 -10.75
N CYS A 445 -6.66 -18.83 -10.24
CA CYS A 445 -6.92 -18.96 -8.79
C CYS A 445 -6.72 -20.39 -8.31
N LYS A 446 -7.15 -21.39 -9.09
CA LYS A 446 -6.98 -22.81 -8.79
C LYS A 446 -5.50 -23.19 -8.78
N GLU A 447 -4.76 -22.85 -9.83
CA GLU A 447 -3.33 -23.14 -9.94
C GLU A 447 -2.53 -22.55 -8.78
N PHE A 448 -2.73 -21.26 -8.46
CA PHE A 448 -1.99 -20.64 -7.37
C PHE A 448 -2.39 -21.15 -5.98
N LYS A 449 -3.66 -21.53 -5.78
CA LYS A 449 -4.07 -22.23 -4.56
C LYS A 449 -3.35 -23.58 -4.42
N GLU A 450 -3.27 -24.36 -5.48
CA GLU A 450 -2.54 -25.63 -5.49
C GLU A 450 -1.03 -25.44 -5.27
N MET A 451 -0.40 -24.50 -5.98
CA MET A 451 1.02 -24.15 -5.78
C MET A 451 1.32 -23.71 -4.34
N ARG A 452 0.36 -23.07 -3.68
CA ARG A 452 0.53 -22.56 -2.31
C ARG A 452 0.45 -23.64 -1.24
N LYS A 453 -0.29 -24.73 -1.46
CA LYS A 453 -0.52 -25.80 -0.47
C LYS A 453 0.77 -26.31 0.18
N PRO A 454 1.80 -26.77 -0.55
CA PRO A 454 3.02 -27.28 0.06
C PRO A 454 3.74 -26.23 0.90
N TYR A 455 3.77 -24.97 0.46
CA TYR A 455 4.43 -23.88 1.20
C TYR A 455 3.65 -23.43 2.45
N LYS A 456 2.31 -23.57 2.46
CA LYS A 456 1.50 -23.30 3.65
C LYS A 456 1.76 -24.31 4.77
N LEU A 457 2.12 -25.53 4.41
CA LEU A 457 2.45 -26.62 5.36
C LEU A 457 3.93 -26.59 5.77
N GLY A 458 4.80 -25.95 5.00
CA GLY A 458 6.21 -25.80 5.30
C GLY A 458 6.50 -24.81 6.43
N ASN A 459 7.60 -25.02 7.15
CA ASN A 459 7.98 -24.23 8.32
C ASN A 459 9.21 -23.34 8.08
N THR A 460 9.85 -23.41 6.91
CA THR A 460 11.03 -22.61 6.62
C THR A 460 10.67 -21.14 6.33
N LYS A 461 11.63 -20.23 6.45
CA LYS A 461 11.46 -18.83 6.03
C LYS A 461 11.13 -18.72 4.54
N GLU A 462 11.74 -19.60 3.73
CA GLU A 462 11.50 -19.68 2.29
C GLU A 462 10.06 -20.09 1.98
N ASP A 463 9.55 -21.13 2.65
CA ASP A 463 8.15 -21.56 2.48
C ASP A 463 7.18 -20.45 2.81
N LYS A 464 7.40 -19.74 3.92
CA LYS A 464 6.58 -18.59 4.32
C LYS A 464 6.61 -17.49 3.25
N SER A 465 7.79 -17.16 2.72
CA SER A 465 7.95 -16.16 1.66
C SER A 465 7.21 -16.55 0.38
N LYS A 466 7.34 -17.78 -0.08
CA LYS A 466 6.64 -18.30 -1.27
C LYS A 466 5.12 -18.37 -1.06
N SER A 467 4.68 -18.81 0.11
CA SER A 467 3.25 -18.85 0.47
C SER A 467 2.64 -17.44 0.46
N ASN A 468 3.36 -16.44 1.00
CA ASN A 468 2.92 -15.05 0.99
C ASN A 468 2.90 -14.45 -0.42
N ALA A 469 3.92 -14.71 -1.22
CA ALA A 469 3.98 -14.27 -2.62
C ALA A 469 2.76 -14.77 -3.41
N LEU A 470 2.44 -16.06 -3.32
CA LEU A 470 1.28 -16.65 -3.98
C LEU A 470 -0.05 -16.09 -3.44
N LYS A 471 -0.15 -15.80 -2.13
CA LYS A 471 -1.32 -15.13 -1.55
C LYS A 471 -1.52 -13.74 -2.15
N ILE A 472 -0.45 -12.97 -2.28
CA ILE A 472 -0.50 -11.63 -2.90
C ILE A 472 -0.95 -11.74 -4.35
N MET A 473 -0.37 -12.66 -5.13
CA MET A 473 -0.73 -12.87 -6.53
C MET A 473 -2.23 -13.15 -6.71
N VAL A 474 -2.78 -14.06 -5.92
CA VAL A 474 -4.21 -14.40 -5.99
C VAL A 474 -5.11 -13.21 -5.59
N ASN A 475 -4.72 -12.44 -4.58
CA ASN A 475 -5.53 -11.32 -4.10
C ASN A 475 -5.51 -10.10 -5.05
N THR A 476 -4.50 -9.96 -5.92
CA THR A 476 -4.43 -8.84 -6.87
C THR A 476 -5.42 -8.97 -8.02
N PHE A 477 -5.95 -10.16 -8.31
CA PHE A 477 -6.86 -10.38 -9.45
C PHE A 477 -8.14 -9.55 -9.36
N TYR A 478 -8.74 -9.46 -8.17
CA TYR A 478 -9.90 -8.61 -7.97
C TYR A 478 -9.60 -7.13 -8.28
N GLY A 479 -8.55 -6.58 -7.65
CA GLY A 479 -8.21 -5.16 -7.79
C GLY A 479 -7.91 -4.73 -9.22
N ALA A 480 -7.31 -5.61 -10.02
CA ALA A 480 -7.04 -5.33 -11.42
C ALA A 480 -8.31 -5.36 -12.28
N ASN A 481 -9.23 -6.31 -12.04
CA ASN A 481 -10.51 -6.34 -12.76
C ASN A 481 -11.38 -5.13 -12.40
N ALA A 482 -11.34 -4.70 -11.14
CA ALA A 482 -12.06 -3.52 -10.67
C ALA A 482 -11.42 -2.19 -11.09
N ASN A 483 -10.21 -2.19 -11.66
CA ASN A 483 -9.49 -0.97 -12.01
C ASN A 483 -9.93 -0.45 -13.40
N PRO A 484 -10.45 0.80 -13.49
CA PRO A 484 -10.94 1.38 -14.75
C PRO A 484 -9.89 1.57 -15.85
N TYR A 485 -8.60 1.56 -15.49
CA TYR A 485 -7.50 1.85 -16.41
C TYR A 485 -6.76 0.61 -16.92
N VAL A 486 -7.14 -0.58 -16.46
CA VAL A 486 -6.54 -1.86 -16.90
C VAL A 486 -7.27 -2.37 -18.14
N SER A 487 -6.52 -2.72 -19.19
CA SER A 487 -7.11 -3.21 -20.46
C SER A 487 -7.57 -4.65 -20.37
N TYR A 488 -6.80 -5.53 -19.72
CA TYR A 488 -7.13 -6.96 -19.61
C TYR A 488 -8.05 -7.33 -18.44
N GLY A 489 -8.60 -6.34 -17.71
CA GLY A 489 -9.58 -6.54 -16.66
C GLY A 489 -11.01 -6.26 -17.14
N ASP A 490 -12.01 -6.59 -16.32
CA ASP A 490 -13.41 -6.25 -16.56
C ASP A 490 -14.14 -5.81 -15.30
N MET A 491 -14.76 -4.61 -15.34
CA MET A 491 -15.50 -4.05 -14.20
C MET A 491 -16.73 -4.86 -13.84
N GLY A 492 -17.37 -5.51 -14.79
CA GLY A 492 -18.49 -6.43 -14.53
C GLY A 492 -18.07 -7.57 -13.60
N VAL A 493 -16.87 -8.13 -13.83
CA VAL A 493 -16.25 -9.12 -12.92
C VAL A 493 -15.99 -8.52 -11.53
N GLY A 494 -15.36 -7.33 -11.48
CA GLY A 494 -15.01 -6.67 -10.21
C GLY A 494 -16.23 -6.33 -9.36
N ILE A 495 -17.26 -5.75 -9.95
CA ILE A 495 -18.53 -5.39 -9.30
C ILE A 495 -19.26 -6.65 -8.81
N THR A 496 -19.32 -7.68 -9.65
CA THR A 496 -19.98 -8.95 -9.30
C THR A 496 -19.32 -9.59 -8.07
N ILE A 497 -17.98 -9.66 -8.04
CA ILE A 497 -17.26 -10.21 -6.88
C ILE A 497 -17.65 -9.48 -5.59
N THR A 498 -17.68 -8.15 -5.59
CA THR A 498 -18.02 -7.40 -4.37
C THR A 498 -19.51 -7.47 -4.01
N ALA A 499 -20.41 -7.52 -4.99
CA ALA A 499 -21.83 -7.68 -4.75
C ALA A 499 -22.16 -9.03 -4.08
N ILE A 500 -21.62 -10.11 -4.63
CA ILE A 500 -21.77 -11.46 -4.06
C ILE A 500 -21.11 -11.57 -2.68
N ALA A 501 -19.93 -10.93 -2.52
CA ALA A 501 -19.27 -10.89 -1.22
C ALA A 501 -20.12 -10.20 -0.15
N ARG A 502 -20.71 -9.05 -0.43
CA ARG A 502 -21.61 -8.38 0.49
C ARG A 502 -22.81 -9.23 0.84
N TRP A 503 -23.44 -9.83 -0.18
CA TRP A 503 -24.61 -10.69 0.00
C TRP A 503 -24.29 -11.89 0.89
N LEU A 504 -23.22 -12.64 0.63
CA LEU A 504 -22.83 -13.80 1.44
C LEU A 504 -22.46 -13.39 2.88
N LEU A 505 -21.73 -12.27 3.04
CA LEU A 505 -21.34 -11.76 4.36
C LEU A 505 -22.60 -11.40 5.20
N LEU A 506 -23.54 -10.65 4.64
CA LEU A 506 -24.78 -10.28 5.33
C LEU A 506 -25.67 -11.48 5.58
N SER A 507 -25.77 -12.42 4.64
CA SER A 507 -26.46 -13.68 4.86
C SER A 507 -25.86 -14.51 6.00
N ALA A 508 -24.52 -14.52 6.13
CA ALA A 508 -23.84 -15.17 7.25
C ALA A 508 -24.19 -14.50 8.58
N VAL A 509 -24.23 -13.16 8.62
CA VAL A 509 -24.69 -12.39 9.80
C VAL A 509 -26.09 -12.80 10.22
N ASP A 510 -27.03 -12.84 9.26
CA ASP A 510 -28.42 -13.20 9.53
C ASP A 510 -28.57 -14.65 10.02
N ILE A 511 -27.84 -15.58 9.42
CA ILE A 511 -27.81 -17.00 9.83
C ILE A 511 -27.25 -17.14 11.26
N ILE A 512 -26.17 -16.42 11.60
CA ILE A 512 -25.59 -16.44 12.95
C ILE A 512 -26.58 -15.86 13.96
N ARG A 513 -27.19 -14.71 13.67
CA ARG A 513 -28.16 -14.06 14.53
C ARG A 513 -29.41 -14.87 14.75
N ALA A 514 -29.92 -15.51 13.70
CA ALA A 514 -31.06 -16.39 13.79
C ALA A 514 -30.86 -17.60 14.72
N ARG A 515 -29.60 -18.10 14.80
CA ARG A 515 -29.24 -19.25 15.64
C ARG A 515 -28.85 -18.86 17.05
N HIS A 516 -28.11 -17.76 17.22
CA HIS A 516 -27.45 -17.41 18.48
C HIS A 516 -27.99 -16.14 19.14
N GLY A 517 -28.96 -15.48 18.51
CA GLY A 517 -29.57 -14.24 19.00
C GLY A 517 -29.04 -12.98 18.31
N PRO A 518 -29.80 -11.85 18.40
CA PRO A 518 -29.52 -10.62 17.65
C PRO A 518 -28.16 -10.00 18.03
N ASP A 519 -27.71 -10.19 19.27
CA ASP A 519 -26.47 -9.62 19.79
C ASP A 519 -25.24 -10.53 19.65
N SER A 520 -25.34 -11.60 18.86
CA SER A 520 -24.24 -12.56 18.66
C SER A 520 -23.13 -12.05 17.74
N VAL A 521 -23.42 -11.10 16.85
CA VAL A 521 -22.45 -10.49 15.94
C VAL A 521 -22.02 -9.13 16.46
N VAL A 522 -20.71 -8.90 16.54
CA VAL A 522 -20.09 -7.68 17.08
C VAL A 522 -19.66 -6.73 15.96
N TYR A 523 -18.94 -7.26 14.96
CA TYR A 523 -18.35 -6.45 13.89
C TYR A 523 -18.16 -7.26 12.63
N VAL A 524 -18.35 -6.63 11.48
CA VAL A 524 -18.01 -7.22 10.17
C VAL A 524 -17.07 -6.32 9.39
N HIS A 525 -16.16 -6.95 8.66
CA HIS A 525 -15.22 -6.23 7.81
C HIS A 525 -14.83 -7.11 6.62
N THR A 526 -15.29 -6.75 5.43
CA THR A 526 -14.95 -7.35 4.13
C THR A 526 -15.26 -8.85 4.04
N ASP A 527 -14.48 -9.68 4.69
CA ASP A 527 -14.50 -11.15 4.66
C ASP A 527 -14.65 -11.78 6.06
N GLY A 528 -14.55 -10.96 7.11
CA GLY A 528 -14.54 -11.41 8.50
C GLY A 528 -15.76 -10.98 9.30
N ILE A 529 -16.24 -11.88 10.14
CA ILE A 529 -17.34 -11.68 11.09
C ILE A 529 -16.81 -11.91 12.49
N ASN A 530 -16.82 -10.90 13.34
CA ASN A 530 -16.47 -11.04 14.74
C ASN A 530 -17.73 -11.28 15.57
N THR A 531 -17.71 -12.34 16.39
CA THR A 531 -18.83 -12.79 17.23
C THR A 531 -18.40 -12.92 18.68
N ASN A 532 -19.35 -12.76 19.59
CA ASN A 532 -19.16 -13.03 21.03
C ASN A 532 -19.63 -14.44 21.41
N VAL A 533 -20.02 -15.26 20.45
CA VAL A 533 -20.46 -16.65 20.59
C VAL A 533 -19.59 -17.58 19.77
N ASP A 534 -19.56 -18.85 20.14
CA ASP A 534 -18.88 -19.87 19.35
C ASP A 534 -19.74 -20.31 18.17
N VAL A 535 -19.26 -20.07 16.95
CA VAL A 535 -19.93 -20.44 15.71
C VAL A 535 -19.32 -21.72 15.16
N ASP A 536 -20.18 -22.69 14.87
CA ASP A 536 -19.81 -23.87 14.08
C ASP A 536 -19.61 -23.46 12.62
N VAL A 537 -18.34 -23.36 12.23
CA VAL A 537 -17.94 -22.86 10.90
C VAL A 537 -18.32 -23.82 9.78
N ASP A 538 -18.25 -25.12 10.01
CA ASP A 538 -18.62 -26.11 8.99
C ASP A 538 -20.12 -26.07 8.72
N TRP A 539 -20.93 -25.94 9.78
CA TRP A 539 -22.38 -25.78 9.65
C TRP A 539 -22.73 -24.47 8.91
N LEU A 540 -22.09 -23.35 9.28
CA LEU A 540 -22.32 -22.05 8.63
C LEU A 540 -21.93 -22.10 7.15
N THR A 541 -20.75 -22.66 6.85
CA THR A 541 -20.27 -22.84 5.47
C THR A 541 -21.26 -23.63 4.63
N LYS A 542 -21.74 -24.76 5.12
CA LYS A 542 -22.75 -25.57 4.40
C LYS A 542 -24.05 -24.81 4.15
N ARG A 543 -24.52 -24.01 5.11
CA ARG A 543 -25.70 -23.16 4.95
C ARG A 543 -25.54 -22.13 3.84
N LEU A 544 -24.39 -21.46 3.80
CA LEU A 544 -24.06 -20.48 2.75
C LEU A 544 -23.91 -21.13 1.38
N GLN A 545 -23.30 -22.32 1.31
CA GLN A 545 -23.19 -23.09 0.07
C GLN A 545 -24.58 -23.48 -0.48
N VAL A 546 -25.49 -23.94 0.38
CA VAL A 546 -26.86 -24.25 -0.01
C VAL A 546 -27.60 -23.00 -0.45
N LEU A 547 -27.46 -21.89 0.28
CA LEU A 547 -28.08 -20.61 -0.08
C LEU A 547 -27.60 -20.13 -1.46
N MET A 548 -26.28 -20.17 -1.68
CA MET A 548 -25.70 -19.78 -2.95
C MET A 548 -26.22 -20.64 -4.11
N LYS A 549 -26.26 -21.94 -3.93
CA LYS A 549 -26.75 -22.88 -4.95
C LYS A 549 -28.24 -22.68 -5.25
N HIS A 550 -29.03 -22.30 -4.23
CA HIS A 550 -30.45 -22.00 -4.41
C HIS A 550 -30.70 -20.76 -5.27
N HIS A 551 -29.95 -19.67 -5.03
CA HIS A 551 -30.08 -18.43 -5.79
C HIS A 551 -29.34 -18.45 -7.13
N ILE A 552 -28.25 -19.20 -7.22
CA ILE A 552 -27.38 -19.30 -8.41
C ILE A 552 -27.11 -20.78 -8.71
N PRO A 553 -28.01 -21.46 -9.44
CA PRO A 553 -27.95 -22.93 -9.62
C PRO A 553 -26.64 -23.44 -10.27
N PHE A 554 -25.99 -22.66 -11.11
CA PHE A 554 -24.71 -23.05 -11.75
C PHE A 554 -23.50 -22.88 -10.85
N ALA A 555 -23.62 -22.18 -9.71
CA ALA A 555 -22.47 -21.88 -8.85
C ALA A 555 -21.79 -23.15 -8.32
N GLU A 556 -20.48 -23.21 -8.39
CA GLU A 556 -19.62 -24.21 -7.70
C GLU A 556 -19.41 -23.75 -6.25
N SER A 557 -20.49 -23.83 -5.44
CA SER A 557 -20.55 -23.26 -4.10
C SER A 557 -19.56 -23.88 -3.11
N GLU A 558 -19.01 -25.07 -3.39
CA GLU A 558 -17.95 -25.74 -2.62
C GLU A 558 -16.64 -24.95 -2.59
N ASN A 559 -16.44 -24.01 -3.50
CA ASN A 559 -15.30 -23.09 -3.45
C ASN A 559 -15.39 -22.07 -2.30
N ILE A 560 -16.59 -21.84 -1.74
CA ILE A 560 -16.82 -20.97 -0.59
C ILE A 560 -16.52 -21.76 0.68
N THR A 561 -15.46 -21.37 1.38
CA THR A 561 -15.03 -21.97 2.64
C THR A 561 -14.74 -20.90 3.67
N MET A 562 -14.81 -21.24 4.95
CA MET A 562 -14.55 -20.34 6.05
C MET A 562 -13.56 -20.96 7.04
N ASP A 563 -12.80 -20.10 7.70
CA ASP A 563 -11.86 -20.44 8.77
C ASP A 563 -12.30 -19.75 10.08
N LYS A 564 -11.73 -20.13 11.22
CA LYS A 564 -12.04 -19.55 12.51
C LYS A 564 -10.77 -19.23 13.28
N ASP A 565 -10.68 -17.96 13.74
CA ASP A 565 -9.66 -17.48 14.66
C ASP A 565 -10.30 -17.15 16.02
N MET A 566 -9.60 -17.51 17.11
CA MET A 566 -10.06 -17.25 18.45
C MET A 566 -9.18 -16.21 19.14
N PHE A 567 -9.82 -15.26 19.81
CA PHE A 567 -9.18 -14.26 20.66
C PHE A 567 -9.72 -14.37 22.07
N LYS A 568 -8.94 -13.95 23.04
CA LYS A 568 -9.34 -14.00 24.43
C LYS A 568 -10.47 -13.00 24.72
N GLU A 569 -10.29 -11.77 24.27
CA GLU A 569 -11.22 -10.65 24.46
C GLU A 569 -10.95 -9.54 23.44
N GLY A 570 -11.86 -8.59 23.32
CA GLY A 570 -11.72 -7.46 22.41
C GLY A 570 -12.42 -6.18 22.90
N VAL A 571 -11.97 -5.04 22.39
CA VAL A 571 -12.59 -3.73 22.61
C VAL A 571 -12.85 -3.07 21.26
N TRP A 572 -14.11 -2.82 20.95
CA TRP A 572 -14.56 -2.21 19.70
C TRP A 572 -14.84 -0.74 19.93
N ILE A 573 -14.02 0.13 19.32
CA ILE A 573 -14.02 1.58 19.57
C ILE A 573 -14.93 2.30 18.60
N GLN A 574 -14.73 2.03 17.32
CA GLN A 574 -15.54 2.52 16.20
C GLN A 574 -15.25 1.66 14.97
N VAL A 575 -15.99 1.86 13.89
CA VAL A 575 -15.74 1.17 12.61
C VAL A 575 -14.26 1.27 12.23
N GLY A 576 -13.63 0.11 12.00
CA GLY A 576 -12.20 0.02 11.63
C GLY A 576 -11.21 0.29 12.76
N ASN A 577 -11.64 0.53 14.00
CA ASN A 577 -10.76 0.76 15.15
C ASN A 577 -11.14 -0.13 16.33
N TYR A 578 -10.26 -1.05 16.67
CA TYR A 578 -10.47 -2.02 17.74
C TYR A 578 -9.17 -2.57 18.33
N ILE A 579 -9.26 -3.19 19.48
CA ILE A 579 -8.16 -3.83 20.20
C ILE A 579 -8.55 -5.29 20.45
N LEU A 580 -7.63 -6.22 20.17
CA LEU A 580 -7.81 -7.64 20.44
C LEU A 580 -6.69 -8.12 21.37
N ARG A 581 -7.04 -8.97 22.33
CA ARG A 581 -6.07 -9.76 23.11
C ARG A 581 -6.05 -11.18 22.54
N ASN A 582 -4.89 -11.58 22.05
CA ASN A 582 -4.65 -12.91 21.50
C ASN A 582 -4.65 -13.97 22.64
N LEU A 583 -4.74 -15.24 22.28
CA LEU A 583 -4.73 -16.34 23.27
C LEU A 583 -3.40 -16.43 24.05
N ASP A 584 -2.29 -16.01 23.44
CA ASP A 584 -0.97 -15.92 24.08
C ASP A 584 -0.81 -14.71 25.02
N GLY A 585 -1.85 -13.85 25.11
CA GLY A 585 -1.86 -12.65 25.94
C GLY A 585 -1.34 -11.40 25.24
N SER A 586 -0.76 -11.50 24.04
CA SER A 586 -0.34 -10.35 23.26
C SER A 586 -1.55 -9.50 22.83
N VAL A 587 -1.32 -8.18 22.64
CA VAL A 587 -2.38 -7.23 22.31
C VAL A 587 -2.14 -6.67 20.91
N THR A 588 -3.15 -6.74 20.07
CA THR A 588 -3.14 -6.16 18.71
C THR A 588 -4.09 -4.98 18.65
N LYS A 589 -3.58 -3.81 18.24
CA LYS A 589 -4.36 -2.58 18.03
C LYS A 589 -4.58 -2.34 16.56
N HIS A 590 -5.82 -2.17 16.11
CA HIS A 590 -6.19 -1.92 14.73
C HIS A 590 -6.80 -0.53 14.54
N GLY A 591 -6.48 0.09 13.41
CA GLY A 591 -7.15 1.28 12.91
C GLY A 591 -6.37 2.59 13.02
N SER A 592 -6.92 3.63 12.38
CA SER A 592 -6.31 4.96 12.28
C SER A 592 -6.17 5.68 13.63
N THR A 593 -6.99 5.30 14.61
CA THR A 593 -6.92 5.85 15.97
C THR A 593 -5.54 5.59 16.61
N PHE A 594 -4.85 4.54 16.25
CA PHE A 594 -3.54 4.18 16.80
C PHE A 594 -2.34 4.59 15.92
N LYS A 595 -2.59 5.10 14.70
CA LYS A 595 -1.55 5.34 13.68
C LYS A 595 -1.12 6.81 13.52
N SER A 596 -1.90 7.76 13.99
CA SER A 596 -1.68 9.18 13.67
C SER A 596 -0.48 9.76 14.42
N LYS A 597 0.53 10.22 13.68
CA LYS A 597 1.70 10.93 14.19
C LYS A 597 1.42 12.42 14.51
N SER A 598 0.28 12.96 14.08
CA SER A 598 -0.08 14.38 14.26
C SER A 598 -0.74 14.68 15.62
N ARG A 599 -0.97 13.67 16.44
CA ARG A 599 -1.62 13.81 17.74
C ARG A 599 -0.62 14.17 18.83
N SER A 600 -1.09 14.91 19.84
CA SER A 600 -0.29 15.23 21.02
C SER A 600 0.06 13.99 21.85
N ARG A 601 1.13 14.07 22.63
CA ARG A 601 1.47 13.03 23.62
C ARG A 601 0.34 12.83 24.63
N PHE A 602 -0.36 13.91 25.01
CA PHE A 602 -1.56 13.87 25.83
C PHE A 602 -2.62 12.93 25.27
N TYR A 603 -2.98 13.09 23.98
CA TYR A 603 -3.97 12.22 23.34
C TYR A 603 -3.55 10.75 23.40
N ASN A 604 -2.29 10.47 23.11
CA ASN A 604 -1.77 9.08 23.12
C ASN A 604 -1.75 8.50 24.54
N LYS A 605 -1.33 9.28 25.57
CA LYS A 605 -1.37 8.84 26.98
C LYS A 605 -2.79 8.51 27.44
N VAL A 606 -3.78 9.34 27.09
CA VAL A 606 -5.19 9.08 27.41
C VAL A 606 -5.70 7.87 26.66
N LEU A 607 -5.37 7.74 25.37
CA LEU A 607 -5.74 6.59 24.54
C LEU A 607 -5.19 5.27 25.09
N ASP A 608 -3.92 5.25 25.49
CA ASP A 608 -3.29 4.06 26.04
C ASP A 608 -3.87 3.69 27.42
N LYS A 609 -4.01 4.67 28.34
CA LYS A 609 -4.68 4.47 29.64
C LYS A 609 -6.10 3.88 29.47
N LEU A 610 -6.89 4.43 28.54
CA LEU A 610 -8.25 3.95 28.23
C LEU A 610 -8.25 2.56 27.60
N SER A 611 -7.31 2.31 26.66
CA SER A 611 -7.17 1.01 26.02
C SER A 611 -6.90 -0.09 27.03
N ASP A 612 -5.95 0.15 27.93
CA ASP A 612 -5.56 -0.82 28.96
C ASP A 612 -6.67 -1.02 29.99
N ALA A 613 -7.28 0.06 30.49
CA ALA A 613 -8.36 -0.03 31.46
C ALA A 613 -9.60 -0.73 30.89
N ARG A 614 -9.93 -0.46 29.62
CA ARG A 614 -11.08 -1.08 28.96
C ARG A 614 -10.84 -2.56 28.67
N LEU A 615 -9.63 -2.91 28.18
CA LEU A 615 -9.26 -4.28 27.89
C LEU A 615 -9.17 -5.14 29.14
N ASN A 616 -8.71 -4.57 30.28
CA ASN A 616 -8.64 -5.25 31.58
C ASN A 616 -9.93 -5.14 32.39
N ASN A 617 -10.97 -4.49 31.85
CA ASN A 617 -12.25 -4.24 32.50
C ASN A 617 -12.11 -3.54 33.89
N THR A 618 -11.16 -2.58 33.99
CA THR A 618 -10.82 -1.86 35.24
C THR A 618 -11.33 -0.40 35.23
N VAL A 619 -12.20 -0.04 34.32
CA VAL A 619 -12.79 1.31 34.26
C VAL A 619 -13.63 1.56 35.51
N SER A 620 -13.30 2.63 36.26
CA SER A 620 -14.00 3.07 37.47
C SER A 620 -14.10 4.59 37.50
N MET A 621 -14.95 5.14 38.36
CA MET A 621 -15.04 6.60 38.53
C MET A 621 -13.70 7.22 38.94
N SER A 622 -12.96 6.57 39.84
CA SER A 622 -11.63 7.05 40.26
C SER A 622 -10.59 7.03 39.14
N PHE A 623 -10.68 6.06 38.22
CA PHE A 623 -9.86 6.04 37.01
C PHE A 623 -10.22 7.20 36.07
N ILE A 624 -11.53 7.46 35.88
CA ILE A 624 -12.02 8.56 35.06
C ILE A 624 -11.62 9.91 35.66
N ASP A 625 -11.70 10.06 36.99
CA ASP A 625 -11.27 11.28 37.69
C ASP A 625 -9.81 11.62 37.38
N LYS A 626 -8.91 10.61 37.40
CA LYS A 626 -7.50 10.78 37.04
C LYS A 626 -7.29 11.13 35.55
N LEU A 627 -8.13 10.64 34.62
CA LEU A 627 -8.01 11.03 33.23
C LEU A 627 -8.31 12.53 33.03
N TYR A 628 -9.26 13.08 33.80
CA TYR A 628 -9.62 14.49 33.75
C TYR A 628 -8.75 15.37 34.64
N ASP A 629 -7.83 14.80 35.41
CA ASP A 629 -6.84 15.55 36.18
C ASP A 629 -5.69 15.99 35.25
N LEU A 630 -5.81 17.23 34.74
CA LEU A 630 -4.84 17.76 33.80
C LEU A 630 -3.53 18.21 34.43
N ASP A 631 -3.47 18.30 35.78
CA ASP A 631 -2.25 18.63 36.53
C ASP A 631 -1.21 17.49 36.49
N GLU A 632 -1.61 16.28 36.05
CA GLU A 632 -0.69 15.15 35.80
C GLU A 632 0.11 15.28 34.50
N TYR A 633 -0.15 16.30 33.65
CA TYR A 633 0.46 16.44 32.34
C TYR A 633 1.39 17.67 32.29
N VAL A 634 2.44 17.56 31.49
CA VAL A 634 3.40 18.65 31.25
C VAL A 634 3.13 19.35 29.91
N LEU A 635 3.71 20.54 29.68
CA LEU A 635 3.51 21.32 28.47
C LEU A 635 3.77 20.50 27.19
N GLU A 636 4.81 19.70 27.16
CA GLU A 636 5.21 18.85 26.03
C GLU A 636 4.13 17.82 25.66
N ASP A 637 3.30 17.41 26.60
CA ASP A 637 2.21 16.49 26.34
C ASP A 637 1.14 17.10 25.43
N PHE A 638 0.96 18.41 25.50
CA PHE A 638 -0.06 19.14 24.73
C PHE A 638 0.40 19.54 23.34
N ILE A 639 1.69 19.44 23.05
CA ILE A 639 2.25 19.80 21.74
C ILE A 639 1.81 18.78 20.68
N MET A 640 1.22 19.28 19.61
CA MET A 640 0.83 18.55 18.42
C MET A 640 1.84 18.79 17.30
N ARG A 641 1.85 17.92 16.30
CA ARG A 641 2.73 18.03 15.13
C ARG A 641 1.91 18.11 13.85
N ARG A 642 2.27 19.01 12.95
CA ARG A 642 1.70 19.10 11.60
C ARG A 642 2.79 19.39 10.58
N SER A 643 2.93 18.52 9.57
CA SER A 643 3.82 18.75 8.45
C SER A 643 3.04 19.26 7.24
N THR A 644 3.65 20.17 6.49
CA THR A 644 3.12 20.68 5.23
C THR A 644 3.46 19.70 4.11
N ASN A 645 2.54 19.49 3.19
CA ASN A 645 2.72 18.63 2.02
C ASN A 645 2.56 19.42 0.70
N ARG A 646 2.50 20.73 0.77
CA ARG A 646 2.35 21.66 -0.35
C ARG A 646 2.98 23.00 -0.01
N GLY A 647 3.34 23.77 -1.03
CA GLY A 647 3.73 25.16 -0.88
C GLY A 647 2.58 26.02 -0.33
N TYR A 648 2.90 27.19 0.20
CA TYR A 648 1.92 28.11 0.81
C TYR A 648 0.78 28.47 -0.16
N ASP A 649 1.11 28.76 -1.42
CA ASP A 649 0.17 29.21 -2.46
C ASP A 649 -0.74 28.10 -3.01
N ASP A 650 -0.45 26.84 -2.69
CA ASP A 650 -1.22 25.69 -3.14
C ASP A 650 -2.46 25.40 -2.26
N TYR A 651 -2.58 26.09 -1.12
CA TYR A 651 -3.73 25.94 -0.22
C TYR A 651 -4.87 26.87 -0.64
N LYS A 652 -6.06 26.31 -0.76
CA LYS A 652 -7.27 27.03 -1.23
C LYS A 652 -7.98 27.86 -0.16
N SER A 653 -7.64 27.70 1.12
CA SER A 653 -8.35 28.32 2.24
C SER A 653 -7.39 28.82 3.30
N GLU A 654 -7.51 30.10 3.63
CA GLU A 654 -6.78 30.72 4.76
C GLU A 654 -7.20 30.16 6.12
N THR A 655 -8.36 29.54 6.22
CA THR A 655 -8.86 28.93 7.45
C THR A 655 -8.32 27.52 7.68
N ASP A 656 -7.56 26.94 6.70
CA ASP A 656 -6.87 25.67 6.90
C ASP A 656 -5.86 25.82 8.04
N LEU A 657 -5.88 24.87 8.98
CA LEU A 657 -4.95 24.88 10.10
C LEU A 657 -3.48 24.95 9.65
N THR A 658 -3.14 24.30 8.54
CA THR A 658 -1.78 24.32 8.01
C THR A 658 -1.37 25.74 7.61
N VAL A 659 -2.26 26.49 6.94
CA VAL A 659 -2.03 27.88 6.55
C VAL A 659 -1.90 28.78 7.78
N GLN A 660 -2.73 28.57 8.80
CA GLN A 660 -2.61 29.31 10.08
C GLN A 660 -1.24 29.08 10.73
N LEU A 661 -0.77 27.83 10.76
CA LEU A 661 0.54 27.50 11.31
C LEU A 661 1.69 28.07 10.47
N MET A 662 1.59 28.06 9.15
CA MET A 662 2.54 28.72 8.25
C MET A 662 2.61 30.23 8.53
N ASN A 663 1.46 30.89 8.75
CA ASN A 663 1.41 32.32 9.09
C ASN A 663 2.02 32.61 10.46
N LEU A 664 1.81 31.74 11.45
CA LEU A 664 2.48 31.84 12.76
C LEU A 664 3.99 31.64 12.62
N GLY A 665 4.41 30.69 11.77
CA GLY A 665 5.83 30.47 11.46
C GLY A 665 6.51 31.70 10.86
N LYS A 666 5.85 32.38 9.89
CA LYS A 666 6.37 33.64 9.33
C LYS A 666 6.63 34.69 10.38
N GLN A 667 5.79 34.80 11.44
CA GLN A 667 5.97 35.76 12.52
C GLN A 667 7.24 35.54 13.34
N ILE A 668 7.76 34.32 13.36
CA ILE A 668 8.99 33.96 14.08
C ILE A 668 10.17 33.68 13.13
N GLY A 669 10.03 34.07 11.84
CA GLY A 669 11.11 33.97 10.85
C GLY A 669 11.24 32.61 10.16
N MET A 670 10.27 31.73 10.32
CA MET A 670 10.24 30.43 9.57
C MET A 670 9.67 30.66 8.16
N GLU A 671 10.36 30.21 7.15
CA GLU A 671 9.82 30.20 5.78
C GLU A 671 8.80 29.07 5.61
N PRO A 672 7.60 29.36 5.07
CA PRO A 672 6.57 28.35 4.82
C PRO A 672 6.92 27.52 3.57
N ALA A 673 7.74 26.52 3.73
CA ALA A 673 8.11 25.60 2.66
C ALA A 673 7.32 24.29 2.71
N GLU A 674 7.23 23.59 1.58
CA GLU A 674 6.77 22.21 1.53
C GLU A 674 7.70 21.32 2.40
N GLY A 675 7.14 20.38 3.15
CA GLY A 675 7.89 19.51 4.06
C GLY A 675 8.13 20.09 5.46
N THR A 676 7.90 21.40 5.68
CA THR A 676 8.09 22.04 7.01
C THR A 676 7.17 21.40 8.04
N THR A 677 7.72 21.10 9.21
CA THR A 677 6.96 20.57 10.35
C THR A 677 6.79 21.64 11.43
N TYR A 678 5.55 21.89 11.79
CA TYR A 678 5.17 22.80 12.86
C TYR A 678 4.80 22.02 14.12
N PHE A 679 5.38 22.42 15.24
CA PHE A 679 4.99 21.97 16.57
C PHE A 679 4.11 23.05 17.19
N TYR A 680 2.92 22.71 17.64
CA TYR A 680 1.92 23.68 18.07
C TYR A 680 0.99 23.13 19.13
N ALA A 681 0.33 23.99 19.87
CA ALA A 681 -0.75 23.60 20.77
C ALA A 681 -1.96 24.53 20.62
N LYS A 682 -3.12 24.08 21.11
CA LYS A 682 -4.30 24.90 21.27
C LYS A 682 -4.17 25.66 22.58
N THR A 683 -4.03 26.98 22.49
CA THR A 683 -4.00 27.90 23.63
C THR A 683 -5.34 28.63 23.80
N LYS A 684 -5.53 29.32 24.92
CA LYS A 684 -6.71 30.15 25.23
C LYS A 684 -6.95 31.21 24.14
N GLU A 685 -5.88 31.67 23.47
CA GLU A 685 -5.93 32.70 22.40
C GLU A 685 -5.94 32.12 20.98
N GLY A 686 -6.02 30.79 20.82
CA GLY A 686 -5.99 30.14 19.52
C GLY A 686 -4.84 29.16 19.39
N TYR A 687 -4.46 28.82 18.15
CA TYR A 687 -3.27 27.99 17.91
C TYR A 687 -2.01 28.83 18.02
N ARG A 688 -0.98 28.31 18.69
CA ARG A 688 0.36 28.90 18.79
C ARG A 688 1.43 27.84 18.54
N LEU A 689 2.56 28.25 17.98
CA LEU A 689 3.72 27.39 17.84
C LEU A 689 4.39 27.15 19.19
N LYS A 690 5.08 26.01 19.34
CA LYS A 690 5.77 25.63 20.59
C LYS A 690 6.67 26.78 21.11
N GLU A 691 7.40 27.41 20.19
CA GLU A 691 8.34 28.50 20.45
C GLU A 691 7.66 29.78 20.98
N GLN A 692 6.37 29.92 20.77
CA GLN A 692 5.57 31.07 21.22
C GLN A 692 4.90 30.83 22.58
N ILE A 693 4.90 29.59 23.10
CA ILE A 693 4.23 29.20 24.33
C ILE A 693 5.26 29.21 25.48
N LYS A 694 4.99 30.03 26.51
CA LYS A 694 5.91 30.22 27.65
C LYS A 694 5.56 29.38 28.86
N SER A 695 4.28 29.05 29.03
CA SER A 695 3.77 28.36 30.21
C SER A 695 2.61 27.43 29.85
N ILE A 696 2.47 26.34 30.61
CA ILE A 696 1.32 25.44 30.56
C ILE A 696 -0.01 26.17 30.79
N ASP A 697 0.01 27.29 31.52
CA ASP A 697 -1.19 28.09 31.81
C ASP A 697 -1.84 28.73 30.59
N GLU A 698 -1.09 28.84 29.48
CA GLU A 698 -1.60 29.30 28.19
C GLU A 698 -2.47 28.26 27.48
N ILE A 699 -2.36 27.00 27.84
CA ILE A 699 -3.05 25.89 27.16
C ILE A 699 -4.57 26.01 27.36
N ASP A 700 -5.32 25.75 26.29
CA ASP A 700 -6.79 25.71 26.34
C ASP A 700 -7.25 24.36 26.94
N ILE A 701 -7.38 24.34 28.27
CA ILE A 701 -7.82 23.18 29.03
C ILE A 701 -9.17 22.65 28.53
N THR A 702 -10.06 23.51 28.06
CA THR A 702 -11.40 23.11 27.60
C THR A 702 -11.33 22.26 26.31
N TYR A 703 -10.38 22.56 25.44
CA TYR A 703 -10.12 21.78 24.23
C TYR A 703 -9.64 20.35 24.57
N TYR A 704 -8.74 20.21 25.53
CA TYR A 704 -8.20 18.92 25.92
C TYR A 704 -9.20 18.12 26.79
N TRP A 705 -10.04 18.78 27.54
CA TRP A 705 -11.18 18.16 28.22
C TRP A 705 -12.14 17.50 27.23
N ASP A 706 -12.47 18.20 26.13
CA ASP A 706 -13.27 17.63 25.05
C ASP A 706 -12.58 16.44 24.38
N THR A 707 -11.26 16.44 24.31
CA THR A 707 -10.49 15.31 23.80
C THR A 707 -10.73 14.04 24.62
N ILE A 708 -10.69 14.15 25.96
CA ILE A 708 -11.00 13.04 26.87
C ILE A 708 -12.45 12.58 26.67
N SER A 709 -13.39 13.53 26.68
CA SER A 709 -14.83 13.27 26.52
C SER A 709 -15.11 12.53 25.20
N ASN A 710 -14.51 12.98 24.11
CA ASN A 710 -14.64 12.33 22.80
C ASN A 710 -14.05 10.92 22.77
N LEU A 711 -12.91 10.70 23.46
CA LEU A 711 -12.33 9.36 23.57
C LEU A 711 -13.24 8.43 24.40
N LEU A 712 -13.78 8.90 25.53
CA LEU A 712 -14.73 8.12 26.32
C LEU A 712 -15.95 7.70 25.51
N ILE A 713 -16.53 8.61 24.73
CA ILE A 713 -17.65 8.28 23.83
C ILE A 713 -17.25 7.19 22.82
N LYS A 714 -16.07 7.34 22.20
CA LYS A 714 -15.56 6.36 21.24
C LYS A 714 -15.34 4.97 21.85
N PHE A 715 -14.95 4.91 23.13
CA PHE A 715 -14.77 3.66 23.85
C PHE A 715 -16.08 3.06 24.42
N GLY A 716 -17.24 3.65 24.11
CA GLY A 716 -18.53 3.22 24.63
C GLY A 716 -18.72 3.52 26.12
N LEU A 717 -18.12 4.61 26.60
CA LEU A 717 -18.11 5.06 28.00
C LEU A 717 -18.80 6.43 28.14
N LYS A 718 -19.86 6.65 27.36
CA LYS A 718 -20.58 7.94 27.32
C LYS A 718 -21.13 8.36 28.70
N GLU A 719 -21.52 7.41 29.51
CA GLU A 719 -22.04 7.61 30.88
C GLU A 719 -20.99 8.20 31.85
N TYR A 720 -19.71 8.06 31.54
CA TYR A 720 -18.60 8.59 32.33
C TYR A 720 -18.14 9.99 31.88
N VAL A 721 -18.73 10.55 30.84
CA VAL A 721 -18.38 11.89 30.36
C VAL A 721 -18.77 12.94 31.38
N LYS A 722 -17.78 13.69 31.87
CA LYS A 722 -17.99 14.77 32.84
C LYS A 722 -18.47 16.04 32.16
N LYS A 723 -19.34 16.79 32.83
CA LYS A 723 -19.70 18.14 32.40
C LYS A 723 -18.46 19.04 32.54
N LYS A 724 -18.23 19.89 31.54
CA LYS A 724 -17.17 20.91 31.61
C LYS A 724 -17.34 21.76 32.86
N PRO A 725 -16.28 22.00 33.64
CA PRO A 725 -16.34 23.00 34.69
C PRO A 725 -16.60 24.38 34.04
N PRO A 726 -17.39 25.24 34.67
CA PRO A 726 -17.55 26.61 34.19
C PRO A 726 -16.19 27.30 34.11
N ILE A 727 -15.96 28.06 33.04
CA ILE A 727 -14.69 28.76 32.77
C ILE A 727 -14.24 29.58 33.98
N THR A 728 -15.18 30.15 34.75
CA THR A 728 -14.96 30.91 35.98
C THR A 728 -14.37 30.08 37.16
N MET A 729 -14.47 28.74 37.15
CA MET A 729 -13.86 27.91 38.21
C MET A 729 -12.40 27.51 37.87
N LEU A 730 -12.06 27.43 36.61
CA LEU A 730 -10.68 27.17 36.15
C LEU A 730 -9.77 28.38 36.42
N ASP A 731 -10.28 29.60 36.22
CA ASP A 731 -9.55 30.83 36.54
C ASP A 731 -9.39 31.08 38.07
N LYS A 732 -10.31 30.59 38.90
CA LYS A 732 -10.22 30.73 40.36
C LYS A 732 -9.19 29.82 41.01
N LYS A 733 -8.93 28.63 40.49
CA LYS A 733 -7.82 27.78 40.96
C LYS A 733 -6.45 28.38 40.67
N GLN A 734 -6.32 29.09 39.56
CA GLN A 734 -5.09 29.82 39.21
C GLN A 734 -4.86 31.07 40.06
N GLN A 735 -5.92 31.77 40.45
CA GLN A 735 -5.81 32.94 41.34
C GLN A 735 -5.44 32.54 42.78
N SER A 736 -5.88 31.36 43.27
CA SER A 736 -5.55 30.93 44.66
C SER A 736 -4.09 30.52 44.83
N LEU A 737 -3.40 30.10 43.76
CA LEU A 737 -1.95 29.78 43.77
C LEU A 737 -1.10 31.09 43.69
N ALA A 738 -1.58 32.13 43.03
CA ALA A 738 -0.91 33.43 42.96
C ALA A 738 -0.99 34.25 44.27
N GLU A 739 -1.92 33.92 45.15
CA GLU A 739 -2.04 34.57 46.46
C GLU A 739 -1.18 33.90 47.55
N TRP A 740 -0.48 32.78 47.23
CA TRP A 740 0.41 32.06 48.15
C TRP A 740 1.89 32.13 47.75
N ILE A 741 2.24 32.90 46.73
CA ILE A 741 3.59 33.33 46.35
C ILE A 741 3.71 34.85 46.59
#